data_3c2d03c4d0d5bd7e1a8da48cd0a2228e
#
_entry.id   3c2d03c4d0d5bd7e1a8da48cd0a2228e
#
_cell.length_a   1.000
_cell.length_b   1.000
_cell.length_c   1.000
_cell.angle_alpha   90.00
_cell.angle_beta   90.00
_cell.angle_gamma   90.00
#
_symmetry.space_group_name_H-M   'P 1'
#
loop_
_entity.id
_entity.type
_entity.pdbx_description
1 polymer ?
#
loop_
_entity_poly.entity_id
_entity_poly.type
_entity_poly.pdbx_seq_one_letter_code
_entity_poly.pdbx_strand_id
1 'polypeptide(L)'
;MNKPQLTPGEKVGARKTLTRYNFLNVISFVLLSGNIITLFALRLGAGSILIGVLSSISYASYVAIFLGRHLAPKLGVVRLMGRYWLIRYFAMIPILAAPLFATNNMLFISFALILVSVAGFNICRGIAISGYNPIIGEITSAEERGSFLARLQAISHTVTLLLGIAMALVLGRNAPIYMYDLFITIGIFSGISATAVFFRLPELMKTTESISEGMLSSFRSALHRPAFRKFTVVHFLVSFSTFMVTPFLILYLKDVYQQPDNFVIFYTVFGSLGGVIMALVSGFLIDRIGAKPLYFLFTGVITLSLTPLILSPALDSTEAVIFSIFIFFFHSFGSLGVVTTGQTYFFNAIIPEERLNLGALYYLIEGLGGGLGALSGGIILDWCRSVSTSPKNGYALYFILPTILFIALVFIASRMERLGAYSIADTLSIIFSPRDLRAISLLHRLRRSTSLSEQKRVIEALAGAPSEISIGEVLTRLKSPRFTIRVEALAALRKLPADDREVQPLIRELKNQTYTTAHLAAELIGRKGYTEAIPILQKQLASDNYFLSGECMVALARLENRESISRIRNILTHTANPRLIIHAAAALEIFKDALSIPVLINKLKRKTSPYLRDEIILSVAGIIGMGAWFYPICTRFLEKATEGISLLKDYAQKCDTVGHTTKEVQNILSLMSRRDRTAFAQRAGTLLENLDLYIGEVNVSDCFSIALKDERLLRLDRFCFLAVSLIVWSLNGKQQLRTDDR
;
A
#
# COMPACT_ATOMS: atom_id res chain seq x y z
N MET A 1 19.54 -45.07 -6.01
CA MET A 1 18.12 -45.07 -6.41
C MET A 1 17.51 -43.74 -5.94
N ASN A 2 17.23 -42.84 -6.86
CA ASN A 2 16.51 -41.60 -6.61
C ASN A 2 15.07 -41.95 -6.23
N LYS A 3 14.62 -41.62 -5.00
CA LYS A 3 13.19 -41.69 -4.70
C LYS A 3 12.46 -40.68 -5.56
N PRO A 4 11.33 -41.05 -6.17
CA PRO A 4 10.55 -40.12 -6.97
C PRO A 4 10.07 -38.94 -6.10
N GLN A 5 9.93 -37.76 -6.74
CA GLN A 5 9.28 -36.59 -6.11
C GLN A 5 7.90 -37.00 -5.56
N LEU A 6 7.50 -36.37 -4.44
CA LEU A 6 6.18 -36.65 -3.86
C LEU A 6 5.07 -36.39 -4.90
N THR A 7 4.17 -37.35 -5.00
CA THR A 7 2.97 -37.20 -5.83
C THR A 7 2.06 -36.07 -5.34
N PRO A 8 1.22 -35.47 -6.19
CA PRO A 8 0.28 -34.41 -5.76
C PRO A 8 -0.60 -34.83 -4.58
N GLY A 9 -1.03 -36.12 -4.53
CA GLY A 9 -1.81 -36.67 -3.41
C GLY A 9 -1.01 -36.73 -2.11
N GLU A 10 0.24 -37.18 -2.17
CA GLU A 10 1.15 -37.22 -1.01
C GLU A 10 1.46 -35.81 -0.47
N LYS A 11 1.64 -34.82 -1.36
CA LYS A 11 1.81 -33.42 -0.94
C LYS A 11 0.60 -32.87 -0.19
N VAL A 12 -0.62 -33.17 -0.62
CA VAL A 12 -1.86 -32.81 0.08
C VAL A 12 -1.94 -33.49 1.45
N GLY A 13 -1.62 -34.79 1.52
CA GLY A 13 -1.57 -35.55 2.77
C GLY A 13 -0.55 -34.99 3.76
N ALA A 14 0.67 -34.71 3.27
CA ALA A 14 1.74 -34.11 4.07
C ALA A 14 1.38 -32.72 4.62
N ARG A 15 0.72 -31.87 3.82
CA ARG A 15 0.23 -30.56 4.28
C ARG A 15 -0.81 -30.69 5.42
N LYS A 16 -1.75 -31.61 5.31
CA LYS A 16 -2.72 -31.90 6.40
C LYS A 16 -2.03 -32.38 7.66
N THR A 17 -1.08 -33.31 7.53
CA THR A 17 -0.28 -33.83 8.63
C THR A 17 0.53 -32.74 9.32
N LEU A 18 1.20 -31.89 8.55
CA LEU A 18 1.98 -30.77 9.10
C LEU A 18 1.08 -29.72 9.79
N THR A 19 -0.13 -29.49 9.29
CA THR A 19 -1.11 -28.60 9.94
C THR A 19 -1.54 -29.15 11.31
N ARG A 20 -1.84 -30.47 11.43
CA ARG A 20 -2.18 -31.10 12.70
C ARG A 20 -1.01 -31.07 13.67
N TYR A 21 0.19 -31.40 13.18
CA TYR A 21 1.43 -31.27 13.96
C TYR A 21 1.61 -29.84 14.50
N ASN A 22 1.46 -28.82 13.66
CA ASN A 22 1.62 -27.41 14.05
C ASN A 22 0.67 -27.03 15.18
N PHE A 23 -0.60 -27.42 15.11
CA PHE A 23 -1.58 -27.18 16.17
C PHE A 23 -1.13 -27.70 17.54
N LEU A 24 -0.75 -28.98 17.63
CA LEU A 24 -0.29 -29.62 18.88
C LEU A 24 1.08 -29.05 19.33
N ASN A 25 1.98 -28.79 18.39
CA ASN A 25 3.29 -28.24 18.69
C ASN A 25 3.22 -26.81 19.25
N VAL A 26 2.26 -25.98 18.80
CA VAL A 26 2.08 -24.62 19.35
C VAL A 26 1.59 -24.68 20.79
N ILE A 27 0.65 -25.59 21.13
CA ILE A 27 0.21 -25.81 22.53
C ILE A 27 1.44 -26.16 23.40
N SER A 28 2.21 -27.12 22.95
CA SER A 28 3.43 -27.54 23.67
C SER A 28 4.42 -26.38 23.83
N PHE A 29 4.67 -25.62 22.75
CA PHE A 29 5.65 -24.54 22.77
C PHE A 29 5.24 -23.40 23.70
N VAL A 30 3.97 -23.01 23.73
CA VAL A 30 3.45 -21.95 24.63
C VAL A 30 3.59 -22.36 26.09
N LEU A 31 3.36 -23.63 26.41
CA LEU A 31 3.43 -24.16 27.78
C LEU A 31 4.86 -24.48 28.27
N LEU A 32 5.79 -24.75 27.35
CA LEU A 32 7.17 -25.16 27.67
C LEU A 32 8.21 -24.06 27.41
N SER A 33 7.81 -22.86 27.01
CA SER A 33 8.74 -21.79 26.71
C SER A 33 8.23 -20.41 27.17
N GLY A 34 9.11 -19.44 27.19
CA GLY A 34 8.76 -18.05 27.47
C GLY A 34 8.17 -17.83 28.87
N ASN A 35 6.97 -17.24 28.90
CA ASN A 35 6.40 -16.64 30.11
C ASN A 35 6.09 -17.63 31.23
N ILE A 36 5.61 -18.85 30.90
CA ILE A 36 5.31 -19.88 31.91
C ILE A 36 6.57 -20.32 32.66
N ILE A 37 7.67 -20.59 31.93
CA ILE A 37 8.94 -20.98 32.54
C ILE A 37 9.54 -19.83 33.35
N THR A 38 9.40 -18.60 32.88
CA THR A 38 9.82 -17.39 33.61
C THR A 38 9.07 -17.25 34.93
N LEU A 39 7.73 -17.35 34.90
CA LEU A 39 6.91 -17.26 36.11
C LEU A 39 7.16 -18.43 37.08
N PHE A 40 7.31 -19.65 36.54
CA PHE A 40 7.68 -20.83 37.33
C PHE A 40 9.02 -20.62 38.06
N ALA A 41 10.05 -20.16 37.35
CA ALA A 41 11.35 -19.87 37.96
C ALA A 41 11.28 -18.77 39.03
N LEU A 42 10.51 -17.69 38.75
CA LEU A 42 10.28 -16.60 39.71
C LEU A 42 9.56 -17.07 40.99
N ARG A 43 8.57 -17.99 40.86
CA ARG A 43 7.89 -18.60 42.02
C ARG A 43 8.82 -19.47 42.89
N LEU A 44 9.90 -20.00 42.28
CA LEU A 44 10.95 -20.72 42.99
C LEU A 44 12.08 -19.82 43.56
N GLY A 45 11.95 -18.48 43.38
CA GLY A 45 12.89 -17.48 43.90
C GLY A 45 14.02 -17.11 42.94
N ALA A 46 13.83 -17.32 41.62
CA ALA A 46 14.82 -16.93 40.61
C ALA A 46 15.02 -15.39 40.57
N GLY A 47 16.27 -14.96 40.58
CA GLY A 47 16.61 -13.54 40.37
C GLY A 47 16.75 -13.15 38.89
N SER A 48 17.01 -11.86 38.64
CA SER A 48 17.15 -11.28 37.31
C SER A 48 18.20 -11.94 36.45
N ILE A 49 19.34 -12.27 37.04
CA ILE A 49 20.45 -12.98 36.33
C ILE A 49 19.97 -14.33 35.81
N LEU A 50 19.30 -15.16 36.63
CA LEU A 50 18.83 -16.48 36.22
C LEU A 50 17.78 -16.37 35.08
N ILE A 51 16.88 -15.39 35.14
CA ILE A 51 15.91 -15.12 34.07
C ILE A 51 16.63 -14.68 32.77
N GLY A 52 17.67 -13.86 32.91
CA GLY A 52 18.50 -13.46 31.76
C GLY A 52 19.21 -14.68 31.12
N VAL A 53 19.76 -15.61 31.93
CA VAL A 53 20.40 -16.85 31.47
C VAL A 53 19.36 -17.76 30.79
N LEU A 54 18.16 -17.98 31.37
CA LEU A 54 17.08 -18.79 30.78
C LEU A 54 16.64 -18.25 29.42
N SER A 55 16.49 -16.95 29.32
CA SER A 55 16.14 -16.28 28.06
C SER A 55 17.28 -16.36 27.04
N SER A 56 18.53 -16.17 27.47
CA SER A 56 19.73 -16.28 26.64
C SER A 56 19.84 -17.66 25.98
N ILE A 57 19.62 -18.74 26.73
CA ILE A 57 19.69 -20.13 26.25
C ILE A 57 18.71 -20.32 25.06
N SER A 58 17.51 -19.75 25.13
CA SER A 58 16.51 -19.87 24.08
C SER A 58 16.98 -19.35 22.73
N TYR A 59 17.80 -18.30 22.73
CA TYR A 59 18.34 -17.65 21.52
C TYR A 59 19.71 -18.19 21.13
N ALA A 60 20.60 -18.38 22.08
CA ALA A 60 21.95 -18.95 21.85
C ALA A 60 21.85 -20.35 21.20
N SER A 61 20.78 -21.09 21.47
CA SER A 61 20.54 -22.42 20.91
C SER A 61 20.40 -22.44 19.39
N TYR A 62 20.16 -21.30 18.71
CA TYR A 62 20.19 -21.21 17.23
C TYR A 62 21.56 -21.57 16.64
N VAL A 63 22.66 -21.50 17.42
CA VAL A 63 23.96 -22.02 17.00
C VAL A 63 23.89 -23.52 16.69
N ALA A 64 23.03 -24.26 17.35
CA ALA A 64 22.85 -25.71 17.13
C ALA A 64 22.26 -26.05 15.74
N ILE A 65 21.79 -25.07 14.98
CA ILE A 65 21.34 -25.22 13.58
C ILE A 65 22.46 -25.81 12.70
N PHE A 66 23.70 -25.45 12.96
CA PHE A 66 24.85 -25.97 12.21
C PHE A 66 25.01 -27.48 12.40
N LEU A 67 24.80 -27.96 13.61
CA LEU A 67 24.84 -29.41 13.90
C LEU A 67 23.69 -30.13 13.18
N GLY A 68 22.50 -29.53 13.17
CA GLY A 68 21.36 -30.06 12.44
C GLY A 68 21.60 -30.18 10.94
N ARG A 69 22.21 -29.18 10.32
CA ARG A 69 22.60 -29.19 8.91
C ARG A 69 23.64 -30.27 8.59
N HIS A 70 24.60 -30.49 9.46
CA HIS A 70 25.60 -31.54 9.29
C HIS A 70 24.98 -32.94 9.40
N LEU A 71 23.98 -33.13 10.27
CA LEU A 71 23.34 -34.40 10.52
C LEU A 71 22.22 -34.74 9.50
N ALA A 72 21.58 -33.71 8.88
CA ALA A 72 20.46 -33.89 7.98
C ALA A 72 20.75 -34.81 6.77
N PRO A 73 21.91 -34.72 6.06
CA PRO A 73 22.25 -35.62 4.96
C PRO A 73 22.38 -37.08 5.38
N LYS A 74 22.85 -37.32 6.62
CA LYS A 74 23.09 -38.67 7.16
C LYS A 74 21.80 -39.34 7.64
N LEU A 75 20.96 -38.61 8.37
CA LEU A 75 19.78 -39.13 9.04
C LEU A 75 18.50 -39.02 8.21
N GLY A 76 18.45 -38.13 7.23
CA GLY A 76 17.23 -37.69 6.56
C GLY A 76 16.57 -36.52 7.28
N VAL A 77 15.93 -35.64 6.55
CA VAL A 77 15.41 -34.37 7.07
C VAL A 77 14.23 -34.58 8.04
N VAL A 78 13.27 -35.41 7.68
CA VAL A 78 12.07 -35.69 8.50
C VAL A 78 12.44 -36.49 9.74
N ARG A 79 13.29 -37.52 9.60
CA ARG A 79 13.77 -38.32 10.74
C ARG A 79 14.62 -37.51 11.71
N LEU A 80 15.52 -36.64 11.20
CA LEU A 80 16.30 -35.73 12.03
C LEU A 80 15.35 -34.85 12.87
N MET A 81 14.48 -34.13 12.20
CA MET A 81 13.56 -33.22 12.87
C MET A 81 12.68 -33.96 13.89
N GLY A 82 12.06 -35.10 13.52
CA GLY A 82 11.23 -35.88 14.42
C GLY A 82 11.96 -36.41 15.65
N ARG A 83 13.19 -36.96 15.49
CA ARG A 83 14.00 -37.46 16.61
C ARG A 83 14.37 -36.38 17.61
N TYR A 84 14.91 -35.24 17.11
CA TYR A 84 15.30 -34.15 18.01
C TYR A 84 14.09 -33.43 18.61
N TRP A 85 12.93 -33.43 17.91
CA TRP A 85 11.66 -32.96 18.48
C TRP A 85 11.20 -33.86 19.63
N LEU A 86 11.38 -35.16 19.54
CA LEU A 86 11.04 -36.10 20.61
C LEU A 86 12.00 -35.92 21.80
N ILE A 87 13.31 -35.91 21.55
CA ILE A 87 14.35 -35.80 22.60
C ILE A 87 14.14 -34.52 23.42
N ARG A 88 13.75 -33.40 22.78
CA ARG A 88 13.53 -32.15 23.50
C ARG A 88 12.44 -32.22 24.56
N TYR A 89 11.38 -33.02 24.34
CA TYR A 89 10.32 -33.18 25.32
C TYR A 89 10.77 -34.05 26.50
N PHE A 90 11.57 -35.07 26.26
CA PHE A 90 12.21 -35.82 27.33
C PHE A 90 13.19 -34.97 28.12
N ALA A 91 13.90 -34.08 27.49
CA ALA A 91 14.80 -33.14 28.16
C ALA A 91 14.06 -32.18 29.13
N MET A 92 12.75 -31.97 28.94
CA MET A 92 11.93 -31.15 29.86
C MET A 92 11.44 -31.90 31.09
N ILE A 93 11.51 -33.23 31.14
CA ILE A 93 10.98 -34.00 32.27
C ILE A 93 11.64 -33.64 33.60
N PRO A 94 12.98 -33.46 33.70
CA PRO A 94 13.65 -33.16 34.97
C PRO A 94 13.16 -31.86 35.64
N ILE A 95 12.62 -30.87 34.87
CA ILE A 95 12.11 -29.61 35.43
C ILE A 95 10.97 -29.85 36.45
N LEU A 96 10.17 -30.92 36.31
CA LEU A 96 9.10 -31.24 37.19
C LEU A 96 9.56 -31.61 38.60
N ALA A 97 10.82 -31.99 38.78
CA ALA A 97 11.41 -32.24 40.09
C ALA A 97 11.93 -30.97 40.78
N ALA A 98 12.07 -29.84 40.07
CA ALA A 98 12.63 -28.62 40.62
C ALA A 98 11.91 -28.10 41.88
N PRO A 99 10.56 -28.13 42.01
CA PRO A 99 9.87 -27.68 43.21
C PRO A 99 10.22 -28.55 44.44
N LEU A 100 10.41 -29.87 44.26
CA LEU A 100 10.77 -30.78 45.36
C LEU A 100 12.14 -30.41 45.99
N PHE A 101 13.09 -29.97 45.15
CA PHE A 101 14.40 -29.53 45.66
C PHE A 101 14.34 -28.12 46.26
N ALA A 102 13.49 -27.26 45.74
CA ALA A 102 13.29 -25.91 46.28
C ALA A 102 12.65 -25.97 47.70
N THR A 103 11.67 -26.83 47.92
CA THR A 103 11.03 -27.01 49.24
C THR A 103 12.01 -27.61 50.30
N ASN A 104 13.00 -28.36 49.85
CA ASN A 104 14.06 -28.91 50.70
C ASN A 104 15.27 -27.99 50.86
N ASN A 105 15.16 -26.69 50.57
CA ASN A 105 16.22 -25.69 50.62
C ASN A 105 17.43 -25.95 49.69
N MET A 106 17.27 -26.85 48.70
CA MET A 106 18.32 -27.16 47.71
C MET A 106 18.13 -26.30 46.44
N LEU A 107 18.10 -24.96 46.58
CA LEU A 107 17.83 -24.01 45.48
C LEU A 107 18.78 -24.19 44.31
N PHE A 108 20.07 -24.47 44.57
CA PHE A 108 21.03 -24.68 43.49
C PHE A 108 20.63 -25.86 42.57
N ILE A 109 20.21 -26.99 43.16
CA ILE A 109 19.79 -28.16 42.38
C ILE A 109 18.48 -27.84 41.62
N SER A 110 17.55 -27.15 42.26
CA SER A 110 16.29 -26.71 41.64
C SER A 110 16.58 -25.87 40.39
N PHE A 111 17.41 -24.84 40.48
CA PHE A 111 17.78 -23.99 39.36
C PHE A 111 18.62 -24.72 38.29
N ALA A 112 19.50 -25.63 38.68
CA ALA A 112 20.25 -26.46 37.75
C ALA A 112 19.35 -27.36 36.92
N LEU A 113 18.31 -27.97 37.51
CA LEU A 113 17.32 -28.75 36.79
C LEU A 113 16.53 -27.90 35.77
N ILE A 114 16.14 -26.70 36.16
CA ILE A 114 15.44 -25.77 35.23
C ILE A 114 16.36 -25.43 34.06
N LEU A 115 17.61 -25.02 34.34
CA LEU A 115 18.59 -24.62 33.31
C LEU A 115 18.91 -25.76 32.35
N VAL A 116 19.20 -26.95 32.86
CA VAL A 116 19.53 -28.16 32.05
C VAL A 116 18.34 -28.54 31.17
N SER A 117 17.13 -28.54 31.73
CA SER A 117 15.90 -28.87 30.99
C SER A 117 15.64 -27.87 29.87
N VAL A 118 15.72 -26.57 30.15
CA VAL A 118 15.50 -25.50 29.15
C VAL A 118 16.63 -25.50 28.10
N ALA A 119 17.87 -25.76 28.50
CA ALA A 119 19.01 -25.88 27.57
C ALA A 119 18.81 -27.08 26.62
N GLY A 120 18.51 -28.27 27.16
CA GLY A 120 18.25 -29.47 26.38
C GLY A 120 17.10 -29.28 25.39
N PHE A 121 15.99 -28.70 25.86
CA PHE A 121 14.82 -28.38 25.00
C PHE A 121 15.19 -27.46 23.83
N ASN A 122 15.88 -26.37 24.09
CA ASN A 122 16.20 -25.38 23.06
C ASN A 122 17.33 -25.82 22.12
N ILE A 123 18.37 -26.53 22.63
CA ILE A 123 19.43 -27.09 21.77
C ILE A 123 18.84 -28.10 20.77
N CYS A 124 18.01 -29.03 21.25
CA CYS A 124 17.33 -29.98 20.37
C CYS A 124 16.42 -29.28 19.35
N ARG A 125 15.73 -28.21 19.76
CA ARG A 125 14.97 -27.35 18.86
C ARG A 125 15.87 -26.72 17.78
N GLY A 126 17.02 -26.17 18.15
CA GLY A 126 17.98 -25.57 17.21
C GLY A 126 18.45 -26.58 16.15
N ILE A 127 18.77 -27.82 16.56
CA ILE A 127 19.15 -28.90 15.63
C ILE A 127 17.97 -29.23 14.68
N ALA A 128 16.79 -29.40 15.22
CA ALA A 128 15.60 -29.85 14.47
C ALA A 128 15.11 -28.81 13.45
N ILE A 129 15.19 -27.52 13.76
CA ILE A 129 14.64 -26.44 12.91
C ILE A 129 15.34 -26.35 11.54
N SER A 130 16.58 -26.93 11.42
CA SER A 130 17.29 -27.03 10.15
C SER A 130 16.49 -27.79 9.07
N GLY A 131 15.58 -28.69 9.46
CA GLY A 131 14.73 -29.48 8.58
C GLY A 131 13.44 -28.77 8.14
N TYR A 132 13.04 -27.69 8.79
CA TYR A 132 11.72 -27.06 8.56
C TYR A 132 11.55 -26.49 7.15
N ASN A 133 12.49 -25.67 6.70
CA ASN A 133 12.43 -25.05 5.38
C ASN A 133 12.50 -26.04 4.21
N PRO A 134 13.36 -27.07 4.22
CA PRO A 134 13.34 -28.15 3.22
C PRO A 134 11.98 -28.85 3.15
N ILE A 135 11.35 -29.17 4.28
CA ILE A 135 10.04 -29.80 4.33
C ILE A 135 8.97 -28.93 3.68
N ILE A 136 8.89 -27.66 4.06
CA ILE A 136 7.95 -26.70 3.45
C ILE A 136 8.18 -26.57 1.95
N GLY A 137 9.45 -26.49 1.52
CA GLY A 137 9.82 -26.36 0.12
C GLY A 137 9.31 -27.53 -0.76
N GLU A 138 9.37 -28.76 -0.23
CA GLU A 138 8.99 -29.96 -0.97
C GLU A 138 7.46 -30.19 -1.01
N ILE A 139 6.75 -29.88 0.07
CA ILE A 139 5.29 -30.14 0.17
C ILE A 139 4.43 -29.00 -0.41
N THR A 140 5.03 -27.87 -0.80
CA THR A 140 4.33 -26.71 -1.36
C THR A 140 4.92 -26.29 -2.69
N SER A 141 4.08 -25.85 -3.66
CA SER A 141 4.55 -25.13 -4.83
C SER A 141 4.96 -23.68 -4.48
N ALA A 142 5.67 -23.01 -5.37
CA ALA A 142 6.08 -21.61 -5.17
C ALA A 142 4.86 -20.69 -4.97
N GLU A 143 3.77 -20.94 -5.73
CA GLU A 143 2.53 -20.15 -5.68
C GLU A 143 1.73 -20.39 -4.41
N GLU A 144 1.73 -21.63 -3.87
CA GLU A 144 0.93 -22.02 -2.70
C GLU A 144 1.66 -21.82 -1.37
N ARG A 145 2.99 -21.67 -1.39
CA ARG A 145 3.82 -21.62 -0.17
C ARG A 145 3.43 -20.48 0.75
N GLY A 146 3.24 -19.28 0.19
CA GLY A 146 2.85 -18.12 0.97
C GLY A 146 1.51 -18.29 1.69
N SER A 147 0.50 -18.80 1.00
CA SER A 147 -0.83 -19.04 1.56
C SER A 147 -0.83 -20.16 2.62
N PHE A 148 -0.01 -21.20 2.43
CA PHE A 148 0.14 -22.29 3.39
C PHE A 148 0.83 -21.82 4.67
N LEU A 149 1.93 -21.08 4.57
CA LEU A 149 2.63 -20.51 5.72
C LEU A 149 1.73 -19.52 6.48
N ALA A 150 0.99 -18.66 5.78
CA ALA A 150 0.03 -17.75 6.40
C ALA A 150 -1.04 -18.51 7.20
N ARG A 151 -1.54 -19.64 6.68
CA ARG A 151 -2.49 -20.52 7.41
C ARG A 151 -1.89 -21.12 8.67
N LEU A 152 -0.64 -21.61 8.61
CA LEU A 152 0.06 -22.14 9.79
C LEU A 152 0.25 -21.05 10.84
N GLN A 153 0.64 -19.83 10.44
CA GLN A 153 0.79 -18.70 11.35
C GLN A 153 -0.55 -18.30 11.98
N ALA A 154 -1.63 -18.22 11.20
CA ALA A 154 -2.96 -17.93 11.73
C ALA A 154 -3.38 -18.94 12.80
N ILE A 155 -3.18 -20.24 12.55
CA ILE A 155 -3.44 -21.29 13.55
C ILE A 155 -2.58 -21.08 14.80
N SER A 156 -1.29 -20.81 14.62
CA SER A 156 -0.36 -20.60 15.73
C SER A 156 -0.79 -19.43 16.61
N HIS A 157 -1.10 -18.29 16.02
CA HIS A 157 -1.54 -17.11 16.79
C HIS A 157 -2.87 -17.32 17.48
N THR A 158 -3.84 -17.95 16.80
CA THR A 158 -5.15 -18.27 17.41
C THR A 158 -5.00 -19.18 18.61
N VAL A 159 -4.21 -20.26 18.49
CA VAL A 159 -3.93 -21.19 19.59
C VAL A 159 -3.22 -20.49 20.75
N THR A 160 -2.20 -19.68 20.46
CA THR A 160 -1.46 -18.91 21.47
C THR A 160 -2.39 -17.96 22.23
N LEU A 161 -3.27 -17.25 21.51
CA LEU A 161 -4.23 -16.32 22.12
C LEU A 161 -5.22 -17.06 23.03
N LEU A 162 -5.87 -18.12 22.52
CA LEU A 162 -6.86 -18.87 23.29
C LEU A 162 -6.24 -19.57 24.51
N LEU A 163 -5.05 -20.16 24.33
CA LEU A 163 -4.34 -20.83 25.42
C LEU A 163 -3.85 -19.81 26.47
N GLY A 164 -3.39 -18.63 26.04
CA GLY A 164 -3.04 -17.54 26.93
C GLY A 164 -4.21 -17.08 27.80
N ILE A 165 -5.40 -16.91 27.22
CA ILE A 165 -6.63 -16.59 27.95
C ILE A 165 -6.97 -17.71 28.94
N ALA A 166 -6.96 -18.96 28.49
CA ALA A 166 -7.24 -20.13 29.36
C ALA A 166 -6.28 -20.22 30.55
N MET A 167 -4.96 -20.02 30.31
CA MET A 167 -3.94 -19.97 31.36
C MET A 167 -4.18 -18.84 32.37
N ALA A 168 -4.51 -17.64 31.89
CA ALA A 168 -4.78 -16.47 32.75
C ALA A 168 -5.99 -16.72 33.68
N LEU A 169 -7.04 -17.41 33.15
CA LEU A 169 -8.23 -17.76 33.92
C LEU A 169 -7.95 -18.84 34.95
N VAL A 170 -7.16 -19.88 34.59
CA VAL A 170 -6.87 -21.03 35.45
C VAL A 170 -5.89 -20.70 36.57
N LEU A 171 -4.86 -19.90 36.30
CA LEU A 171 -3.83 -19.55 37.29
C LEU A 171 -4.38 -18.71 38.46
N GLY A 172 -5.37 -17.86 38.24
CA GLY A 172 -5.89 -17.00 39.30
C GLY A 172 -4.80 -16.07 39.89
N ARG A 173 -5.10 -15.42 41.01
CA ARG A 173 -4.18 -14.44 41.64
C ARG A 173 -2.96 -15.06 42.30
N ASN A 174 -3.14 -16.23 42.94
CA ASN A 174 -2.11 -16.91 43.72
C ASN A 174 -2.02 -18.40 43.33
N ALA A 175 -1.63 -18.65 42.05
CA ALA A 175 -1.48 -20.03 41.58
C ALA A 175 -0.44 -20.78 42.40
N PRO A 176 -0.82 -21.97 42.95
CA PRO A 176 0.12 -22.85 43.59
C PRO A 176 1.08 -23.44 42.56
N ILE A 177 2.27 -23.84 43.02
CA ILE A 177 3.36 -24.26 42.12
C ILE A 177 3.00 -25.49 41.28
N TYR A 178 2.16 -26.37 41.82
CA TYR A 178 1.71 -27.59 41.10
C TYR A 178 0.90 -27.26 39.83
N MET A 179 0.28 -26.08 39.74
CA MET A 179 -0.40 -25.62 38.49
C MET A 179 0.58 -25.41 37.36
N TYR A 180 1.77 -24.90 37.65
CA TYR A 180 2.82 -24.77 36.65
C TYR A 180 3.35 -26.12 36.20
N ASP A 181 3.55 -27.08 37.16
CA ASP A 181 3.90 -28.46 36.83
C ASP A 181 2.85 -29.14 35.96
N LEU A 182 1.56 -28.89 36.22
CA LEU A 182 0.47 -29.36 35.38
C LEU A 182 0.58 -28.81 33.95
N PHE A 183 0.79 -27.49 33.78
CA PHE A 183 0.96 -26.90 32.46
C PHE A 183 2.18 -27.43 31.73
N ILE A 184 3.31 -27.58 32.42
CA ILE A 184 4.52 -28.17 31.86
C ILE A 184 4.27 -29.61 31.42
N THR A 185 3.57 -30.39 32.24
CA THR A 185 3.21 -31.79 31.94
C THR A 185 2.30 -31.86 30.70
N ILE A 186 1.24 -31.03 30.62
CA ILE A 186 0.37 -30.95 29.44
C ILE A 186 1.20 -30.55 28.21
N GLY A 187 2.14 -29.61 28.35
CA GLY A 187 3.04 -29.19 27.29
C GLY A 187 3.92 -30.34 26.77
N ILE A 188 4.49 -31.17 27.66
CA ILE A 188 5.28 -32.33 27.29
C ILE A 188 4.42 -33.36 26.54
N PHE A 189 3.23 -33.72 27.06
CA PHE A 189 2.33 -34.65 26.40
C PHE A 189 1.85 -34.17 25.03
N SER A 190 1.46 -32.90 24.93
CA SER A 190 1.07 -32.30 23.64
C SER A 190 2.23 -32.36 22.64
N GLY A 191 3.45 -32.10 23.08
CA GLY A 191 4.65 -32.17 22.26
C GLY A 191 4.99 -33.58 21.77
N ILE A 192 4.93 -34.56 22.63
CA ILE A 192 5.09 -35.99 22.27
C ILE A 192 4.03 -36.39 21.24
N SER A 193 2.77 -36.02 21.47
CA SER A 193 1.67 -36.27 20.54
C SER A 193 1.87 -35.59 19.22
N ALA A 194 2.35 -34.33 19.21
CA ALA A 194 2.73 -33.61 18.00
C ALA A 194 3.79 -34.38 17.22
N THR A 195 4.82 -34.88 17.90
CA THR A 195 5.92 -35.62 17.27
C THR A 195 5.44 -36.94 16.66
N ALA A 196 4.53 -37.66 17.34
CA ALA A 196 3.90 -38.89 16.80
C ALA A 196 3.13 -38.61 15.50
N VAL A 197 2.43 -37.45 15.42
CA VAL A 197 1.80 -37.01 14.17
C VAL A 197 2.86 -36.65 13.12
N PHE A 198 3.95 -36.00 13.51
CA PHE A 198 5.03 -35.58 12.61
C PHE A 198 5.72 -36.78 11.93
N PHE A 199 5.95 -37.88 12.64
CA PHE A 199 6.55 -39.10 12.05
C PHE A 199 5.71 -39.76 10.96
N ARG A 200 4.46 -39.35 10.75
CA ARG A 200 3.62 -39.81 9.63
C ARG A 200 3.95 -39.09 8.32
N LEU A 201 4.86 -38.08 8.34
CA LEU A 201 5.34 -37.44 7.13
C LEU A 201 6.28 -38.37 6.37
N PRO A 202 6.18 -38.44 5.03
CA PRO A 202 7.13 -39.20 4.22
C PRO A 202 8.53 -38.58 4.29
N GLU A 203 9.56 -39.43 4.32
CA GLU A 203 10.94 -38.93 4.27
C GLU A 203 11.24 -38.30 2.90
N LEU A 204 11.82 -37.12 2.94
CA LEU A 204 12.18 -36.37 1.74
C LEU A 204 13.48 -36.90 1.11
N MET A 205 13.72 -36.57 -0.15
CA MET A 205 14.98 -36.92 -0.81
C MET A 205 16.18 -36.45 -0.01
N LYS A 206 17.19 -37.30 0.07
CA LYS A 206 18.50 -36.93 0.60
C LYS A 206 19.11 -35.90 -0.37
N THR A 207 19.18 -34.64 0.02
CA THR A 207 19.95 -33.64 -0.70
C THR A 207 21.42 -33.98 -0.59
N THR A 208 22.01 -34.50 -1.66
CA THR A 208 23.42 -34.94 -1.72
C THR A 208 24.38 -33.74 -1.92
N GLU A 209 23.88 -32.53 -1.93
CA GLU A 209 24.75 -31.35 -2.06
C GLU A 209 25.51 -31.11 -0.79
N SER A 210 26.83 -31.15 -0.90
CA SER A 210 27.81 -30.81 0.14
C SER A 210 27.63 -29.37 0.61
N ILE A 211 26.87 -29.22 1.69
CA ILE A 211 26.42 -27.91 2.22
C ILE A 211 27.55 -27.20 3.03
N SER A 212 28.71 -27.84 3.24
CA SER A 212 29.68 -27.37 4.22
C SER A 212 30.70 -26.33 3.74
N GLU A 213 31.04 -26.30 2.47
CA GLU A 213 32.13 -25.41 2.00
C GLU A 213 31.64 -24.01 1.56
N GLY A 214 30.34 -23.80 1.32
CA GLY A 214 29.83 -22.57 0.74
C GLY A 214 29.39 -21.49 1.74
N MET A 215 29.05 -21.82 3.01
CA MET A 215 28.35 -20.86 3.86
C MET A 215 29.26 -19.77 4.44
N LEU A 216 30.45 -20.12 4.91
CA LEU A 216 31.39 -19.14 5.46
C LEU A 216 32.00 -18.26 4.36
N SER A 217 32.26 -18.84 3.20
CA SER A 217 32.70 -18.11 2.00
C SER A 217 31.58 -17.19 1.48
N SER A 218 30.34 -17.68 1.40
CA SER A 218 29.16 -16.86 1.02
C SER A 218 28.92 -15.73 2.02
N PHE A 219 29.09 -15.98 3.33
CA PHE A 219 28.98 -14.94 4.34
C PHE A 219 30.06 -13.88 4.20
N ARG A 220 31.31 -14.28 4.05
CA ARG A 220 32.43 -13.36 3.82
C ARG A 220 32.21 -12.53 2.57
N SER A 221 31.76 -13.15 1.47
CA SER A 221 31.41 -12.46 0.22
C SER A 221 30.27 -11.47 0.43
N ALA A 222 29.19 -11.87 1.12
CA ALA A 222 28.05 -11.01 1.39
C ALA A 222 28.43 -9.79 2.26
N LEU A 223 29.36 -9.92 3.22
CA LEU A 223 29.84 -8.82 4.05
C LEU A 223 30.56 -7.72 3.27
N HIS A 224 31.07 -8.00 2.06
CA HIS A 224 31.64 -6.96 1.19
C HIS A 224 30.57 -6.05 0.60
N ARG A 225 29.29 -6.49 0.57
CA ARG A 225 28.17 -5.66 0.12
C ARG A 225 27.73 -4.69 1.22
N PRO A 226 27.75 -3.37 0.98
CA PRO A 226 27.45 -2.37 2.01
C PRO A 226 26.06 -2.53 2.62
N ALA A 227 25.03 -2.84 1.79
CA ALA A 227 23.66 -3.05 2.26
C ALA A 227 23.55 -4.22 3.25
N PHE A 228 24.17 -5.36 2.93
CA PHE A 228 24.17 -6.55 3.77
C PHE A 228 24.95 -6.32 5.09
N ARG A 229 26.14 -5.72 5.00
CA ARG A 229 26.96 -5.43 6.18
C ARG A 229 26.27 -4.49 7.16
N LYS A 230 25.73 -3.37 6.67
CA LYS A 230 24.99 -2.41 7.51
C LYS A 230 23.78 -3.07 8.16
N PHE A 231 23.01 -3.84 7.38
CA PHE A 231 21.86 -4.55 7.91
C PHE A 231 22.26 -5.55 9.00
N THR A 232 23.29 -6.35 8.79
CA THR A 232 23.76 -7.35 9.77
C THR A 232 24.08 -6.72 11.11
N VAL A 233 24.80 -5.58 11.13
CA VAL A 233 25.12 -4.86 12.35
C VAL A 233 23.86 -4.28 13.01
N VAL A 234 22.99 -3.64 12.23
CA VAL A 234 21.76 -3.05 12.77
C VAL A 234 20.85 -4.14 13.33
N HIS A 235 20.68 -5.25 12.62
CA HIS A 235 19.81 -6.35 13.06
C HIS A 235 20.32 -7.04 14.32
N PHE A 236 21.64 -7.24 14.44
CA PHE A 236 22.27 -7.72 15.66
C PHE A 236 21.99 -6.79 16.84
N LEU A 237 22.22 -5.49 16.69
CA LEU A 237 22.00 -4.50 17.74
C LEU A 237 20.53 -4.35 18.12
N VAL A 238 19.61 -4.41 17.14
CA VAL A 238 18.18 -4.39 17.42
C VAL A 238 17.75 -5.64 18.18
N SER A 239 18.24 -6.83 17.78
CA SER A 239 17.96 -8.07 18.50
C SER A 239 18.53 -8.01 19.92
N PHE A 240 19.77 -7.54 20.08
CA PHE A 240 20.40 -7.33 21.39
C PHE A 240 19.54 -6.44 22.29
N SER A 241 19.14 -5.26 21.79
CA SER A 241 18.34 -4.30 22.55
C SER A 241 16.93 -4.82 22.88
N THR A 242 16.28 -5.52 21.93
CA THR A 242 14.94 -6.09 22.13
C THR A 242 14.93 -7.12 23.25
N PHE A 243 15.91 -8.04 23.23
CA PHE A 243 15.98 -9.11 24.24
C PHE A 243 16.62 -8.67 25.54
N MET A 244 17.32 -7.56 25.56
CA MET A 244 17.67 -6.85 26.78
C MET A 244 16.42 -6.33 27.52
N VAL A 245 15.28 -6.13 26.86
CA VAL A 245 14.04 -5.61 27.46
C VAL A 245 13.00 -6.71 27.71
N THR A 246 12.70 -7.51 26.70
CA THR A 246 11.52 -8.40 26.67
C THR A 246 11.37 -9.30 27.90
N PRO A 247 12.41 -10.02 28.40
CA PRO A 247 12.26 -10.89 29.57
C PRO A 247 11.99 -10.12 30.87
N PHE A 248 12.47 -8.89 30.95
CA PHE A 248 12.46 -8.09 32.16
C PHE A 248 11.18 -7.23 32.32
N LEU A 249 10.33 -7.16 31.28
CA LEU A 249 9.00 -6.56 31.40
C LEU A 249 8.13 -7.31 32.40
N ILE A 250 8.23 -8.63 32.47
CA ILE A 250 7.50 -9.45 33.43
C ILE A 250 7.98 -9.14 34.86
N LEU A 251 9.32 -9.08 35.06
CA LEU A 251 9.91 -8.76 36.36
C LEU A 251 9.48 -7.35 36.81
N TYR A 252 9.53 -6.39 35.89
CA TYR A 252 9.09 -5.00 36.15
C TYR A 252 7.66 -4.94 36.70
N LEU A 253 6.72 -5.65 36.05
CA LEU A 253 5.33 -5.68 36.53
C LEU A 253 5.18 -6.31 37.92
N LYS A 254 5.96 -7.36 38.18
CA LYS A 254 5.92 -8.04 39.47
C LYS A 254 6.58 -7.24 40.59
N ASP A 255 7.72 -6.65 40.32
CA ASP A 255 8.51 -5.96 41.35
C ASP A 255 8.01 -4.54 41.64
N VAL A 256 7.54 -3.79 40.60
CA VAL A 256 7.14 -2.40 40.75
C VAL A 256 5.64 -2.28 41.05
N TYR A 257 4.79 -2.99 40.29
CA TYR A 257 3.33 -2.90 40.43
C TYR A 257 2.69 -4.08 41.16
N GLN A 258 3.50 -5.01 41.67
CA GLN A 258 3.04 -6.19 42.43
C GLN A 258 1.94 -6.97 41.72
N GLN A 259 2.03 -7.07 40.38
CA GLN A 259 1.00 -7.71 39.57
C GLN A 259 1.00 -9.23 39.79
N PRO A 260 -0.17 -9.84 40.01
CA PRO A 260 -0.27 -11.29 40.19
C PRO A 260 -0.07 -12.04 38.86
N ASP A 261 0.27 -13.32 38.92
CA ASP A 261 0.69 -14.12 37.75
C ASP A 261 -0.36 -14.18 36.63
N ASN A 262 -1.64 -14.27 36.97
CA ASN A 262 -2.72 -14.26 35.99
C ASN A 262 -2.79 -12.97 35.18
N PHE A 263 -2.55 -11.80 35.82
CA PHE A 263 -2.51 -10.53 35.12
C PHE A 263 -1.29 -10.42 34.22
N VAL A 264 -0.13 -10.92 34.66
CA VAL A 264 1.07 -10.96 33.82
C VAL A 264 0.82 -11.77 32.55
N ILE A 265 0.18 -12.94 32.64
CA ILE A 265 -0.20 -13.73 31.48
C ILE A 265 -1.23 -12.99 30.62
N PHE A 266 -2.22 -12.36 31.24
CA PHE A 266 -3.20 -11.54 30.53
C PHE A 266 -2.57 -10.43 29.70
N TYR A 267 -1.56 -9.73 30.21
CA TYR A 267 -0.82 -8.72 29.43
C TYR A 267 -0.09 -9.32 28.23
N THR A 268 0.45 -10.54 28.36
CA THR A 268 1.09 -11.23 27.24
C THR A 268 0.09 -11.64 26.15
N VAL A 269 -1.19 -11.84 26.49
CA VAL A 269 -2.28 -12.01 25.51
C VAL A 269 -2.46 -10.76 24.68
N PHE A 270 -2.44 -9.56 25.29
CA PHE A 270 -2.47 -8.31 24.54
C PHE A 270 -1.21 -8.08 23.69
N GLY A 271 -0.05 -8.51 24.19
CA GLY A 271 1.16 -8.58 23.37
C GLY A 271 0.98 -9.47 22.13
N SER A 272 0.39 -10.66 22.32
CA SER A 272 0.08 -11.55 21.19
C SER A 272 -0.92 -10.93 20.21
N LEU A 273 -1.93 -10.19 20.71
CA LEU A 273 -2.87 -9.43 19.87
C LEU A 273 -2.14 -8.35 19.04
N GLY A 274 -1.21 -7.61 19.65
CA GLY A 274 -0.34 -6.68 18.94
C GLY A 274 0.43 -7.35 17.81
N GLY A 275 0.98 -8.55 18.07
CA GLY A 275 1.64 -9.38 17.08
C GLY A 275 0.74 -9.81 15.93
N VAL A 276 -0.50 -10.24 16.22
CA VAL A 276 -1.51 -10.61 15.20
C VAL A 276 -1.85 -9.42 14.30
N ILE A 277 -2.14 -8.28 14.90
CA ILE A 277 -2.46 -7.05 14.15
C ILE A 277 -1.27 -6.65 13.28
N MET A 278 -0.05 -6.71 13.82
CA MET A 278 1.16 -6.44 13.06
C MET A 278 1.31 -7.39 11.87
N ALA A 279 1.08 -8.70 12.05
CA ALA A 279 1.17 -9.67 10.97
C ALA A 279 0.15 -9.41 9.85
N LEU A 280 -1.08 -8.99 10.20
CA LEU A 280 -2.09 -8.56 9.23
C LEU A 280 -1.66 -7.28 8.49
N VAL A 281 -1.16 -6.30 9.21
CA VAL A 281 -0.72 -5.01 8.64
C VAL A 281 0.50 -5.20 7.74
N SER A 282 1.50 -5.96 8.17
CA SER A 282 2.72 -6.17 7.41
C SER A 282 2.50 -6.90 6.09
N GLY A 283 1.56 -7.85 6.05
CA GLY A 283 1.31 -8.68 4.88
C GLY A 283 0.89 -7.90 3.63
N PHE A 284 0.32 -6.69 3.78
CA PHE A 284 -0.03 -5.82 2.66
C PHE A 284 0.84 -4.56 2.56
N LEU A 285 1.51 -4.14 3.65
CA LEU A 285 2.36 -2.95 3.63
C LEU A 285 3.77 -3.24 3.09
N ILE A 286 4.39 -4.36 3.48
CA ILE A 286 5.79 -4.68 3.12
C ILE A 286 5.98 -4.74 1.61
N ASP A 287 5.07 -5.38 0.90
CA ASP A 287 5.15 -5.54 -0.56
C ASP A 287 4.99 -4.23 -1.33
N ARG A 288 4.40 -3.21 -0.71
CA ARG A 288 4.07 -1.94 -1.36
C ARG A 288 5.01 -0.81 -0.98
N ILE A 289 5.28 -0.69 0.30
CA ILE A 289 6.08 0.40 0.86
C ILE A 289 7.56 0.04 0.85
N GLY A 290 7.86 -1.24 1.05
CA GLY A 290 9.22 -1.75 1.17
C GLY A 290 9.65 -1.98 2.62
N ALA A 291 10.69 -2.82 2.78
CA ALA A 291 11.12 -3.28 4.10
C ALA A 291 11.82 -2.21 4.95
N LYS A 292 12.66 -1.34 4.34
CA LYS A 292 13.45 -0.34 5.08
C LYS A 292 12.60 0.66 5.87
N PRO A 293 11.63 1.38 5.26
CA PRO A 293 10.88 2.39 5.99
C PRO A 293 9.99 1.77 7.07
N LEU A 294 9.47 0.57 6.86
CA LEU A 294 8.70 -0.15 7.87
C LEU A 294 9.59 -0.65 9.03
N TYR A 295 10.82 -1.11 8.73
CA TYR A 295 11.78 -1.47 9.75
C TYR A 295 12.13 -0.29 10.67
N PHE A 296 12.36 0.88 10.07
CA PHE A 296 12.55 2.14 10.79
C PHE A 296 11.36 2.46 11.70
N LEU A 297 10.15 2.39 11.15
CA LEU A 297 8.92 2.71 11.87
C LEU A 297 8.69 1.78 13.06
N PHE A 298 8.83 0.46 12.86
CA PHE A 298 8.64 -0.50 13.95
C PHE A 298 9.72 -0.39 15.03
N THR A 299 10.94 -0.06 14.67
CA THR A 299 12.00 0.27 15.64
C THR A 299 11.60 1.51 16.46
N GLY A 300 11.00 2.52 15.82
CA GLY A 300 10.46 3.70 16.49
C GLY A 300 9.30 3.37 17.44
N VAL A 301 8.41 2.45 17.05
CA VAL A 301 7.31 1.99 17.94
C VAL A 301 7.85 1.31 19.20
N ILE A 302 8.89 0.45 19.07
CA ILE A 302 9.55 -0.14 20.26
C ILE A 302 10.13 0.98 21.13
N THR A 303 10.85 1.94 20.55
CA THR A 303 11.42 3.07 21.29
C THR A 303 10.37 3.83 22.07
N LEU A 304 9.25 4.16 21.43
CA LEU A 304 8.13 4.87 22.08
C LEU A 304 7.48 4.05 23.19
N SER A 305 7.40 2.72 23.04
CA SER A 305 6.84 1.83 24.06
C SER A 305 7.72 1.76 25.33
N LEU A 306 9.04 2.03 25.21
CA LEU A 306 9.98 2.00 26.34
C LEU A 306 10.04 3.33 27.11
N THR A 307 9.74 4.46 26.47
CA THR A 307 9.83 5.78 27.08
C THR A 307 9.03 5.90 28.40
N PRO A 308 7.77 5.40 28.48
CA PRO A 308 7.03 5.44 29.73
C PRO A 308 7.63 4.61 30.87
N LEU A 309 8.43 3.56 30.55
CA LEU A 309 9.08 2.71 31.56
C LEU A 309 10.19 3.45 32.31
N ILE A 310 10.87 4.41 31.64
CA ILE A 310 11.89 5.28 32.29
C ILE A 310 11.25 6.14 33.37
N LEU A 311 10.07 6.68 33.08
CA LEU A 311 9.32 7.53 34.02
C LEU A 311 8.81 6.71 35.22
N SER A 312 8.57 5.41 35.02
CA SER A 312 8.02 4.49 36.03
C SER A 312 6.95 5.18 36.90
N PRO A 313 5.80 5.63 36.32
CA PRO A 313 4.85 6.48 37.04
C PRO A 313 4.30 5.75 38.26
N ALA A 314 3.92 6.51 39.30
CA ALA A 314 3.16 5.98 40.41
C ALA A 314 1.71 5.88 39.99
N LEU A 315 1.25 4.66 39.69
CA LEU A 315 -0.07 4.36 39.16
C LEU A 315 -0.91 3.62 40.21
N ASP A 316 -2.21 3.85 40.20
CA ASP A 316 -3.16 3.02 40.94
C ASP A 316 -3.32 1.65 40.25
N SER A 317 -4.10 0.74 40.88
CA SER A 317 -4.26 -0.62 40.35
C SER A 317 -4.89 -0.65 38.94
N THR A 318 -5.79 0.24 38.61
CA THR A 318 -6.50 0.30 37.32
C THR A 318 -5.58 0.92 36.25
N GLU A 319 -4.93 2.01 36.60
CA GLU A 319 -3.97 2.68 35.71
C GLU A 319 -2.79 1.76 35.37
N ALA A 320 -2.29 0.99 36.33
CA ALA A 320 -1.22 0.02 36.12
C ALA A 320 -1.64 -1.09 35.14
N VAL A 321 -2.90 -1.53 35.16
CA VAL A 321 -3.42 -2.48 34.18
C VAL A 321 -3.42 -1.90 32.77
N ILE A 322 -3.97 -0.71 32.59
CA ILE A 322 -4.03 -0.03 31.28
C ILE A 322 -2.62 0.21 30.74
N PHE A 323 -1.73 0.72 31.60
CA PHE A 323 -0.33 0.96 31.27
C PHE A 323 0.36 -0.32 30.79
N SER A 324 0.18 -1.43 31.52
CA SER A 324 0.78 -2.71 31.18
C SER A 324 0.28 -3.25 29.86
N ILE A 325 -1.04 -3.18 29.61
CA ILE A 325 -1.64 -3.55 28.30
C ILE A 325 -0.99 -2.76 27.18
N PHE A 326 -0.87 -1.44 27.34
CA PHE A 326 -0.24 -0.57 26.33
C PHE A 326 1.20 -0.98 26.05
N ILE A 327 2.02 -1.16 27.09
CA ILE A 327 3.44 -1.55 26.92
C ILE A 327 3.55 -2.89 26.20
N PHE A 328 2.85 -3.92 26.65
CA PHE A 328 2.94 -5.26 26.04
C PHE A 328 2.43 -5.27 24.60
N PHE A 329 1.35 -4.57 24.32
CA PHE A 329 0.81 -4.46 22.98
C PHE A 329 1.81 -3.80 22.02
N PHE A 330 2.26 -2.59 22.31
CA PHE A 330 3.13 -1.83 21.40
C PHE A 330 4.54 -2.40 21.30
N HIS A 331 5.08 -2.92 22.41
CA HIS A 331 6.37 -3.60 22.38
C HIS A 331 6.33 -4.84 21.48
N SER A 332 5.32 -5.70 21.62
CA SER A 332 5.18 -6.89 20.79
C SER A 332 4.85 -6.56 19.33
N PHE A 333 3.98 -5.56 19.09
CA PHE A 333 3.66 -5.05 17.76
C PHE A 333 4.94 -4.58 17.03
N GLY A 334 5.74 -3.74 17.69
CA GLY A 334 7.00 -3.25 17.14
C GLY A 334 8.03 -4.36 16.93
N SER A 335 8.23 -5.24 17.92
CA SER A 335 9.22 -6.33 17.86
C SER A 335 8.92 -7.33 16.73
N LEU A 336 7.66 -7.77 16.57
CA LEU A 336 7.30 -8.64 15.46
C LEU A 336 7.39 -7.92 14.11
N GLY A 337 7.11 -6.60 14.10
CA GLY A 337 7.31 -5.73 12.94
C GLY A 337 8.75 -5.68 12.48
N VAL A 338 9.68 -5.50 13.39
CA VAL A 338 11.12 -5.50 13.13
C VAL A 338 11.59 -6.86 12.60
N VAL A 339 11.16 -7.97 13.22
CA VAL A 339 11.53 -9.33 12.77
C VAL A 339 11.03 -9.56 11.33
N THR A 340 9.78 -9.26 11.04
CA THR A 340 9.17 -9.53 9.73
C THR A 340 9.77 -8.64 8.62
N THR A 341 9.92 -7.36 8.88
CA THR A 341 10.52 -6.41 7.93
C THR A 341 12.02 -6.62 7.78
N GLY A 342 12.70 -6.98 8.87
CA GLY A 342 14.12 -7.33 8.87
C GLY A 342 14.40 -8.57 8.03
N GLN A 343 13.61 -9.62 8.16
CA GLN A 343 13.72 -10.82 7.33
C GLN A 343 13.51 -10.50 5.83
N THR A 344 12.53 -9.67 5.53
CA THR A 344 12.27 -9.24 4.14
C THR A 344 13.44 -8.41 3.59
N TYR A 345 13.96 -7.47 4.37
CA TYR A 345 15.12 -6.67 3.97
C TYR A 345 16.35 -7.55 3.74
N PHE A 346 16.61 -8.49 4.65
CA PHE A 346 17.71 -9.45 4.53
C PHE A 346 17.65 -10.22 3.22
N PHE A 347 16.50 -10.82 2.89
CA PHE A 347 16.34 -11.58 1.65
C PHE A 347 16.42 -10.71 0.38
N ASN A 348 16.12 -9.42 0.47
CA ASN A 348 16.30 -8.47 -0.63
C ASN A 348 17.75 -7.98 -0.77
N ALA A 349 18.55 -8.06 0.30
CA ALA A 349 19.95 -7.67 0.30
C ALA A 349 20.91 -8.76 -0.19
N ILE A 350 20.43 -10.01 -0.37
CA ILE A 350 21.21 -11.16 -0.82
C ILE A 350 20.78 -11.62 -2.22
N ILE A 351 21.73 -12.23 -2.94
CA ILE A 351 21.48 -12.78 -4.28
C ILE A 351 20.62 -14.05 -4.15
N PRO A 352 19.69 -14.35 -5.10
CA PRO A 352 18.81 -15.51 -5.01
C PRO A 352 19.55 -16.85 -4.79
N GLU A 353 20.72 -17.03 -5.40
CA GLU A 353 21.55 -18.24 -5.32
C GLU A 353 22.13 -18.45 -3.91
N GLU A 354 22.37 -17.37 -3.15
CA GLU A 354 22.91 -17.41 -1.79
C GLU A 354 21.85 -17.60 -0.71
N ARG A 355 20.55 -17.48 -1.05
CA ARG A 355 19.44 -17.53 -0.07
C ARG A 355 19.44 -18.80 0.77
N LEU A 356 19.81 -19.92 0.17
CA LEU A 356 19.86 -21.20 0.88
C LEU A 356 20.97 -21.22 1.94
N ASN A 357 22.15 -20.69 1.61
CA ASN A 357 23.32 -20.66 2.48
C ASN A 357 23.22 -19.58 3.55
N LEU A 358 22.75 -18.38 3.18
CA LEU A 358 22.69 -17.23 4.08
C LEU A 358 21.39 -17.17 4.92
N GLY A 359 20.32 -17.87 4.52
CA GLY A 359 19.05 -17.82 5.25
C GLY A 359 19.13 -18.28 6.71
N ALA A 360 20.04 -19.20 7.03
CA ALA A 360 20.30 -19.62 8.41
C ALA A 360 21.03 -18.54 9.24
N LEU A 361 21.79 -17.67 8.58
CA LEU A 361 22.56 -16.61 9.26
C LEU A 361 21.65 -15.53 9.83
N TYR A 362 20.50 -15.28 9.23
CA TYR A 362 19.51 -14.37 9.79
C TYR A 362 19.15 -14.76 11.23
N TYR A 363 18.78 -16.02 11.44
CA TYR A 363 18.44 -16.55 12.76
C TYR A 363 19.66 -16.63 13.69
N LEU A 364 20.86 -16.89 13.15
CA LEU A 364 22.08 -16.89 13.95
C LEU A 364 22.40 -15.48 14.49
N ILE A 365 22.27 -14.44 13.65
CA ILE A 365 22.49 -13.05 14.06
C ILE A 365 21.47 -12.65 15.12
N GLU A 366 20.20 -12.98 14.91
CA GLU A 366 19.12 -12.77 15.87
C GLU A 366 19.40 -13.52 17.18
N GLY A 367 19.82 -14.79 17.10
CA GLY A 367 20.13 -15.64 18.24
C GLY A 367 21.32 -15.13 19.06
N LEU A 368 22.41 -14.74 18.42
CA LEU A 368 23.58 -14.17 19.09
C LEU A 368 23.24 -12.81 19.75
N GLY A 369 22.58 -11.93 19.01
CA GLY A 369 22.13 -10.64 19.55
C GLY A 369 21.18 -10.83 20.71
N GLY A 370 20.15 -11.67 20.55
CA GLY A 370 19.15 -11.95 21.58
C GLY A 370 19.74 -12.62 22.82
N GLY A 371 20.61 -13.60 22.64
CA GLY A 371 21.27 -14.30 23.74
C GLY A 371 22.15 -13.36 24.58
N LEU A 372 23.01 -12.59 23.92
CA LEU A 372 23.85 -11.60 24.58
C LEU A 372 23.03 -10.49 25.23
N GLY A 373 21.97 -10.04 24.56
CA GLY A 373 21.06 -9.01 25.09
C GLY A 373 20.36 -9.44 26.37
N ALA A 374 19.78 -10.65 26.38
CA ALA A 374 19.09 -11.17 27.56
C ALA A 374 20.02 -11.40 28.74
N LEU A 375 21.23 -11.93 28.47
CA LEU A 375 22.25 -12.16 29.52
C LEU A 375 22.73 -10.84 30.10
N SER A 376 23.17 -9.91 29.26
CA SER A 376 23.65 -8.58 29.72
C SER A 376 22.55 -7.80 30.42
N GLY A 377 21.31 -7.92 29.92
CA GLY A 377 20.14 -7.29 30.54
C GLY A 377 19.89 -7.74 31.96
N GLY A 378 20.03 -9.06 32.25
CA GLY A 378 19.90 -9.60 33.60
C GLY A 378 21.00 -9.06 34.55
N ILE A 379 22.24 -9.03 34.09
CA ILE A 379 23.37 -8.53 34.88
C ILE A 379 23.23 -7.03 35.17
N ILE A 380 22.91 -6.24 34.14
CA ILE A 380 22.73 -4.79 34.26
C ILE A 380 21.52 -4.43 35.15
N LEU A 381 20.42 -5.15 35.03
CA LEU A 381 19.23 -4.94 35.86
C LEU A 381 19.58 -5.23 37.33
N ASP A 382 20.26 -6.33 37.60
CA ASP A 382 20.66 -6.68 38.97
C ASP A 382 21.58 -5.60 39.58
N TRP A 383 22.54 -5.11 38.79
CA TRP A 383 23.39 -3.97 39.21
C TRP A 383 22.56 -2.69 39.44
N CYS A 384 21.66 -2.32 38.54
CA CYS A 384 20.78 -1.14 38.71
C CYS A 384 19.93 -1.23 39.98
N ARG A 385 19.43 -2.42 40.30
CA ARG A 385 18.66 -2.66 41.54
C ARG A 385 19.52 -2.56 42.80
N SER A 386 20.78 -3.02 42.76
CA SER A 386 21.67 -2.97 43.89
C SER A 386 22.13 -1.56 44.27
N VAL A 387 22.23 -0.64 43.31
CA VAL A 387 22.64 0.74 43.54
C VAL A 387 21.44 1.68 43.79
N SER A 388 20.21 1.21 43.60
CA SER A 388 18.99 2.02 43.69
C SER A 388 18.30 1.87 45.05
N THR A 389 17.72 2.94 45.53
CA THR A 389 17.01 2.99 46.83
C THR A 389 15.63 2.29 46.80
N SER A 390 15.08 2.08 45.62
CA SER A 390 13.79 1.38 45.44
C SER A 390 13.78 0.56 44.16
N PRO A 391 12.99 -0.53 44.09
CA PRO A 391 12.85 -1.30 42.86
C PRO A 391 12.44 -0.43 41.66
N LYS A 392 11.53 0.51 41.87
CA LYS A 392 11.06 1.45 40.85
C LYS A 392 12.21 2.25 40.22
N ASN A 393 13.09 2.84 41.03
CA ASN A 393 14.24 3.62 40.57
C ASN A 393 15.26 2.73 39.84
N GLY A 394 15.42 1.48 40.32
CA GLY A 394 16.29 0.50 39.67
C GLY A 394 15.85 0.16 38.26
N TYR A 395 14.55 -0.04 38.06
CA TYR A 395 14.01 -0.30 36.72
C TYR A 395 14.03 0.95 35.85
N ALA A 396 13.74 2.14 36.39
CA ALA A 396 13.85 3.39 35.64
C ALA A 396 15.27 3.59 35.10
N LEU A 397 16.30 3.41 35.96
CA LEU A 397 17.70 3.48 35.57
C LEU A 397 18.05 2.43 34.50
N TYR A 398 17.56 1.21 34.67
CA TYR A 398 17.76 0.12 33.72
C TYR A 398 17.23 0.44 32.32
N PHE A 399 15.97 0.93 32.19
CA PHE A 399 15.34 1.19 30.89
C PHE A 399 15.96 2.37 30.13
N ILE A 400 16.76 3.22 30.78
CA ILE A 400 17.49 4.30 30.09
C ILE A 400 18.41 3.73 29.01
N LEU A 401 19.21 2.71 29.34
CA LEU A 401 20.20 2.15 28.41
C LEU A 401 19.58 1.55 27.14
N PRO A 402 18.62 0.61 27.22
CA PRO A 402 17.99 0.09 26.00
C PRO A 402 17.23 1.17 25.22
N THR A 403 16.65 2.17 25.89
CA THR A 403 15.98 3.26 25.18
C THR A 403 16.96 4.11 24.39
N ILE A 404 18.12 4.46 24.96
CA ILE A 404 19.19 5.18 24.23
C ILE A 404 19.68 4.35 23.04
N LEU A 405 19.87 3.03 23.23
CA LEU A 405 20.26 2.14 22.15
C LEU A 405 19.20 2.14 21.02
N PHE A 406 17.92 2.07 21.36
CA PHE A 406 16.85 2.12 20.35
C PHE A 406 16.76 3.47 19.64
N ILE A 407 16.96 4.60 20.34
CA ILE A 407 17.03 5.93 19.71
C ILE A 407 18.18 5.97 18.70
N ALA A 408 19.37 5.50 19.10
CA ALA A 408 20.51 5.41 18.19
C ALA A 408 20.21 4.49 16.99
N LEU A 409 19.53 3.36 17.23
CA LEU A 409 19.17 2.40 16.18
C LEU A 409 18.13 2.96 15.20
N VAL A 410 17.16 3.73 15.65
CA VAL A 410 16.22 4.47 14.77
C VAL A 410 17.02 5.38 13.82
N PHE A 411 18.01 6.11 14.36
CA PHE A 411 18.85 6.98 13.55
C PHE A 411 19.74 6.20 12.57
N ILE A 412 20.34 5.09 12.99
CA ILE A 412 21.16 4.25 12.13
C ILE A 412 20.31 3.55 11.07
N ALA A 413 19.12 3.04 11.42
CA ALA A 413 18.20 2.42 10.49
C ALA A 413 17.73 3.40 9.37
N SER A 414 17.59 4.69 9.68
CA SER A 414 17.28 5.71 8.68
C SER A 414 18.34 5.81 7.57
N ARG A 415 19.62 5.50 7.90
CA ARG A 415 20.78 5.54 7.00
C ARG A 415 21.05 4.22 6.25
N MET A 416 20.24 3.20 6.43
CA MET A 416 20.31 1.96 5.65
C MET A 416 20.04 2.24 4.15
N GLU A 417 20.49 1.34 3.28
CA GLU A 417 20.28 1.48 1.84
C GLU A 417 18.80 1.27 1.48
N ARG A 418 18.33 2.00 0.45
CA ARG A 418 16.96 1.85 -0.04
C ARG A 418 16.88 0.62 -0.94
N LEU A 419 16.13 -0.39 -0.51
CA LEU A 419 15.79 -1.58 -1.30
C LEU A 419 14.29 -1.59 -1.65
N GLY A 420 13.68 -0.42 -1.89
CA GLY A 420 12.25 -0.26 -2.18
C GLY A 420 11.92 1.11 -2.76
N ALA A 421 10.64 1.27 -3.20
CA ALA A 421 10.19 2.43 -3.98
C ALA A 421 10.01 3.72 -3.15
N TYR A 422 9.66 3.62 -1.85
CA TYR A 422 9.24 4.77 -1.05
C TYR A 422 10.31 5.21 -0.05
N SER A 423 10.35 6.52 0.22
CA SER A 423 11.15 7.11 1.30
C SER A 423 10.45 6.93 2.66
N ILE A 424 11.16 7.22 3.76
CA ILE A 424 10.56 7.18 5.11
C ILE A 424 9.45 8.24 5.24
N ALA A 425 9.66 9.44 4.69
CA ALA A 425 8.67 10.52 4.71
C ALA A 425 7.40 10.15 3.94
N ASP A 426 7.54 9.59 2.72
CA ASP A 426 6.40 9.11 1.93
C ASP A 426 5.64 8.00 2.66
N THR A 427 6.36 7.11 3.33
CA THR A 427 5.76 6.02 4.13
C THR A 427 4.92 6.54 5.29
N LEU A 428 5.41 7.53 6.00
CA LEU A 428 4.65 8.16 7.09
C LEU A 428 3.39 8.81 6.54
N SER A 429 3.49 9.57 5.43
CA SER A 429 2.33 10.20 4.80
C SER A 429 1.27 9.17 4.38
N ILE A 430 1.69 8.03 3.83
CA ILE A 430 0.82 6.92 3.43
C ILE A 430 0.10 6.30 4.63
N ILE A 431 0.83 6.02 5.73
CA ILE A 431 0.26 5.35 6.90
C ILE A 431 -0.75 6.24 7.63
N PHE A 432 -0.52 7.55 7.65
CA PHE A 432 -1.45 8.51 8.25
C PHE A 432 -2.55 8.98 7.29
N SER A 433 -2.59 8.47 6.05
CA SER A 433 -3.63 8.76 5.07
C SER A 433 -4.64 7.61 4.98
N PRO A 434 -5.88 7.76 5.49
CA PRO A 434 -6.92 6.74 5.36
C PRO A 434 -7.22 6.38 3.89
N ARG A 435 -7.06 7.34 2.98
CA ARG A 435 -7.23 7.16 1.55
C ARG A 435 -6.18 6.19 0.97
N ASP A 436 -4.91 6.36 1.33
CA ASP A 436 -3.83 5.54 0.82
C ASP A 436 -3.85 4.13 1.42
N LEU A 437 -4.20 4.00 2.71
CA LEU A 437 -4.45 2.69 3.34
C LEU A 437 -5.61 1.94 2.67
N ARG A 438 -6.69 2.65 2.31
CA ARG A 438 -7.80 2.06 1.54
C ARG A 438 -7.34 1.62 0.16
N ALA A 439 -6.54 2.43 -0.53
CA ALA A 439 -5.97 2.07 -1.83
C ALA A 439 -5.11 0.80 -1.73
N ILE A 440 -4.23 0.69 -0.73
CA ILE A 440 -3.41 -0.51 -0.49
C ILE A 440 -4.28 -1.74 -0.26
N SER A 441 -5.33 -1.64 0.55
CA SER A 441 -6.27 -2.74 0.81
C SER A 441 -6.96 -3.19 -0.48
N LEU A 442 -7.43 -2.26 -1.30
CA LEU A 442 -8.05 -2.54 -2.59
C LEU A 442 -7.06 -3.22 -3.56
N LEU A 443 -5.80 -2.76 -3.60
CA LEU A 443 -4.76 -3.36 -4.40
C LEU A 443 -4.44 -4.80 -3.99
N HIS A 444 -4.46 -5.09 -2.69
CA HIS A 444 -4.32 -6.45 -2.17
C HIS A 444 -5.47 -7.35 -2.63
N ARG A 445 -6.71 -6.85 -2.58
CA ARG A 445 -7.89 -7.54 -3.12
C ARG A 445 -7.78 -7.76 -4.63
N LEU A 446 -7.33 -6.76 -5.39
CA LEU A 446 -7.16 -6.84 -6.84
C LEU A 446 -6.20 -7.98 -7.26
N ARG A 447 -5.11 -8.16 -6.53
CA ARG A 447 -4.15 -9.26 -6.78
C ARG A 447 -4.71 -10.63 -6.48
N ARG A 448 -5.60 -10.76 -5.51
CA ARG A 448 -6.22 -12.03 -5.11
C ARG A 448 -7.50 -12.35 -5.88
N SER A 449 -8.07 -11.37 -6.57
CA SER A 449 -9.30 -11.56 -7.30
C SER A 449 -9.08 -12.44 -8.55
N THR A 450 -9.82 -13.53 -8.62
CA THR A 450 -9.82 -14.46 -9.77
C THR A 450 -11.00 -14.20 -10.71
N SER A 451 -12.06 -13.56 -10.23
CA SER A 451 -13.25 -13.26 -11.03
C SER A 451 -13.17 -11.90 -11.72
N LEU A 452 -13.63 -11.85 -12.96
CA LEU A 452 -13.66 -10.64 -13.78
C LEU A 452 -14.49 -9.52 -13.15
N SER A 453 -15.65 -9.87 -12.59
CA SER A 453 -16.57 -8.93 -11.94
C SER A 453 -15.98 -8.31 -10.67
N GLU A 454 -15.19 -9.07 -9.93
CA GLU A 454 -14.50 -8.57 -8.76
C GLU A 454 -13.35 -7.63 -9.14
N GLN A 455 -12.54 -8.00 -10.15
CA GLN A 455 -11.48 -7.13 -10.66
C GLN A 455 -12.03 -5.77 -11.10
N LYS A 456 -13.14 -5.78 -11.86
CA LYS A 456 -13.80 -4.56 -12.31
C LYS A 456 -14.22 -3.69 -11.12
N ARG A 457 -14.97 -4.25 -10.17
CA ARG A 457 -15.43 -3.53 -8.96
C ARG A 457 -14.28 -2.95 -8.14
N VAL A 458 -13.17 -3.68 -8.03
CA VAL A 458 -12.02 -3.19 -7.28
C VAL A 458 -11.30 -2.04 -8.02
N ILE A 459 -11.18 -2.11 -9.35
CA ILE A 459 -10.61 -1.02 -10.16
C ILE A 459 -11.49 0.23 -10.06
N GLU A 460 -12.81 0.08 -10.13
CA GLU A 460 -13.76 1.18 -9.92
C GLU A 460 -13.62 1.80 -8.51
N ALA A 461 -13.44 0.95 -7.48
CA ALA A 461 -13.24 1.41 -6.11
C ALA A 461 -11.90 2.14 -5.93
N LEU A 462 -10.84 1.74 -6.64
CA LEU A 462 -9.54 2.45 -6.67
C LEU A 462 -9.69 3.85 -7.28
N ALA A 463 -10.53 4.00 -8.30
CA ALA A 463 -10.86 5.30 -8.87
C ALA A 463 -11.59 6.23 -7.88
N GLY A 464 -12.27 5.67 -6.87
CA GLY A 464 -12.91 6.41 -5.76
C GLY A 464 -11.97 6.73 -4.59
N ALA A 465 -10.77 6.15 -4.57
CA ALA A 465 -9.70 6.41 -3.58
C ALA A 465 -8.39 6.75 -4.32
N PRO A 466 -8.32 7.91 -5.00
CA PRO A 466 -7.20 8.26 -5.87
C PRO A 466 -5.90 8.39 -5.06
N SER A 467 -4.95 7.49 -5.34
CA SER A 467 -3.64 7.42 -4.69
C SER A 467 -2.56 7.06 -5.72
N GLU A 468 -1.40 7.70 -5.65
CA GLU A 468 -0.24 7.42 -6.49
C GLU A 468 0.23 5.96 -6.39
N ILE A 469 -0.01 5.33 -5.24
CA ILE A 469 0.31 3.92 -4.98
C ILE A 469 -0.44 2.99 -5.96
N SER A 470 -1.64 3.41 -6.40
CA SER A 470 -2.48 2.62 -7.28
C SER A 470 -2.01 2.60 -8.74
N ILE A 471 -1.27 3.62 -9.17
CA ILE A 471 -0.91 3.84 -10.58
C ILE A 471 -0.19 2.63 -11.18
N GLY A 472 0.84 2.13 -10.53
CA GLY A 472 1.65 1.01 -11.04
C GLY A 472 0.83 -0.26 -11.30
N GLU A 473 -0.07 -0.63 -10.40
CA GLU A 473 -0.92 -1.82 -10.56
C GLU A 473 -2.02 -1.60 -11.61
N VAL A 474 -2.62 -0.40 -11.65
CA VAL A 474 -3.61 -0.06 -12.66
C VAL A 474 -2.97 -0.09 -14.06
N LEU A 475 -1.73 0.41 -14.22
CA LEU A 475 -0.97 0.33 -15.47
C LEU A 475 -0.71 -1.12 -15.92
N THR A 476 -0.50 -2.05 -15.00
CA THR A 476 -0.36 -3.48 -15.38
C THR A 476 -1.64 -4.04 -16.00
N ARG A 477 -2.82 -3.50 -15.64
CA ARG A 477 -4.13 -3.91 -16.18
C ARG A 477 -4.38 -3.44 -17.61
N LEU A 478 -3.64 -2.46 -18.10
CA LEU A 478 -3.64 -2.12 -19.53
C LEU A 478 -3.12 -3.28 -20.42
N LYS A 479 -2.30 -4.17 -19.85
CA LYS A 479 -1.84 -5.38 -20.54
C LYS A 479 -2.85 -6.54 -20.49
N SER A 480 -4.02 -6.37 -19.87
CA SER A 480 -5.03 -7.42 -19.78
C SER A 480 -5.52 -7.82 -21.18
N PRO A 481 -5.68 -9.11 -21.46
CA PRO A 481 -6.30 -9.57 -22.71
C PRO A 481 -7.78 -9.19 -22.78
N ARG A 482 -8.43 -8.88 -21.66
CA ARG A 482 -9.83 -8.47 -21.59
C ARG A 482 -10.00 -6.99 -21.85
N PHE A 483 -10.75 -6.64 -22.90
CA PHE A 483 -11.06 -5.26 -23.27
C PHE A 483 -11.70 -4.47 -22.12
N THR A 484 -12.70 -5.03 -21.43
CA THR A 484 -13.40 -4.36 -20.32
C THR A 484 -12.45 -3.98 -19.17
N ILE A 485 -11.46 -4.80 -18.85
CA ILE A 485 -10.47 -4.48 -17.80
C ILE A 485 -9.56 -3.32 -18.24
N ARG A 486 -9.17 -3.24 -19.52
CA ARG A 486 -8.39 -2.10 -20.02
C ARG A 486 -9.16 -0.80 -19.99
N VAL A 487 -10.46 -0.84 -20.37
CA VAL A 487 -11.36 0.33 -20.30
C VAL A 487 -11.45 0.84 -18.85
N GLU A 488 -11.71 -0.07 -17.89
CA GLU A 488 -11.78 0.31 -16.48
C GLU A 488 -10.46 0.83 -15.93
N ALA A 489 -9.34 0.27 -16.39
CA ALA A 489 -8.01 0.77 -15.99
C ALA A 489 -7.79 2.22 -16.50
N LEU A 490 -8.12 2.53 -17.75
CA LEU A 490 -8.05 3.90 -18.29
C LEU A 490 -9.01 4.86 -17.56
N ALA A 491 -10.23 4.40 -17.26
CA ALA A 491 -11.19 5.17 -16.48
C ALA A 491 -10.69 5.45 -15.05
N ALA A 492 -10.00 4.49 -14.43
CA ALA A 492 -9.36 4.69 -13.13
C ALA A 492 -8.20 5.68 -13.22
N LEU A 493 -7.29 5.53 -14.21
CA LEU A 493 -6.17 6.44 -14.42
C LEU A 493 -6.63 7.89 -14.63
N ARG A 494 -7.80 8.10 -15.22
CA ARG A 494 -8.37 9.44 -15.40
C ARG A 494 -8.62 10.19 -14.08
N LYS A 495 -8.88 9.46 -12.99
CA LYS A 495 -9.13 10.02 -11.65
C LYS A 495 -7.89 10.04 -10.77
N LEU A 496 -6.86 9.26 -11.11
CA LEU A 496 -5.59 9.24 -10.40
C LEU A 496 -4.74 10.47 -10.75
N PRO A 497 -3.83 10.92 -9.86
CA PRO A 497 -2.92 12.01 -10.16
C PRO A 497 -2.03 11.68 -11.38
N ALA A 498 -1.51 12.71 -12.04
CA ALA A 498 -0.59 12.53 -13.16
C ALA A 498 0.75 11.94 -12.68
N ASP A 499 1.33 11.05 -13.49
CA ASP A 499 2.57 10.34 -13.14
C ASP A 499 3.34 9.96 -14.42
N ASP A 500 4.62 10.25 -14.47
CA ASP A 500 5.48 9.98 -15.64
C ASP A 500 5.52 8.50 -16.05
N ARG A 501 5.27 7.59 -15.10
CA ARG A 501 5.16 6.15 -15.38
C ARG A 501 4.02 5.78 -16.32
N GLU A 502 3.01 6.66 -16.49
CA GLU A 502 1.86 6.45 -17.38
C GLU A 502 2.21 6.71 -18.85
N VAL A 503 3.18 7.58 -19.13
CA VAL A 503 3.45 8.11 -20.47
C VAL A 503 3.71 6.98 -21.47
N GLN A 504 4.69 6.12 -21.21
CA GLN A 504 5.04 5.04 -22.13
C GLN A 504 3.96 3.96 -22.27
N PRO A 505 3.23 3.52 -21.22
CA PRO A 505 2.07 2.66 -21.36
C PRO A 505 0.94 3.27 -22.21
N LEU A 506 0.62 4.55 -22.01
CA LEU A 506 -0.43 5.23 -22.78
C LEU A 506 -0.02 5.42 -24.25
N ILE A 507 1.25 5.75 -24.53
CA ILE A 507 1.78 5.82 -25.89
C ILE A 507 1.68 4.46 -26.59
N ARG A 508 1.95 3.37 -25.88
CA ARG A 508 1.78 2.01 -26.43
C ARG A 508 0.34 1.69 -26.75
N GLU A 509 -0.58 2.06 -25.87
CA GLU A 509 -2.02 1.89 -26.07
C GLU A 509 -2.50 2.72 -27.28
N LEU A 510 -2.02 3.96 -27.41
CA LEU A 510 -2.31 4.86 -28.53
C LEU A 510 -1.81 4.31 -29.89
N LYS A 511 -0.67 3.62 -29.90
CA LYS A 511 -0.12 2.97 -31.11
C LYS A 511 -0.91 1.73 -31.55
N ASN A 512 -1.62 1.11 -30.62
CA ASN A 512 -2.29 -0.16 -30.85
C ASN A 512 -3.67 0.05 -31.49
N GLN A 513 -3.69 0.30 -32.80
CA GLN A 513 -4.92 0.59 -33.57
C GLN A 513 -5.93 -0.57 -33.60
N THR A 514 -5.47 -1.79 -33.32
CA THR A 514 -6.34 -2.99 -33.32
C THR A 514 -7.34 -2.98 -32.17
N TYR A 515 -7.07 -2.20 -31.11
CA TYR A 515 -7.91 -2.13 -29.93
C TYR A 515 -8.64 -0.78 -29.84
N THR A 516 -9.89 -0.84 -29.49
CA THR A 516 -10.79 0.34 -29.44
C THR A 516 -10.54 1.25 -28.23
N THR A 517 -9.50 1.02 -27.44
CA THR A 517 -9.12 1.83 -26.26
C THR A 517 -8.15 2.97 -26.57
N ALA A 518 -7.59 3.04 -27.78
CA ALA A 518 -6.63 4.06 -28.17
C ALA A 518 -7.14 5.50 -28.03
N HIS A 519 -8.43 5.75 -28.31
CA HIS A 519 -9.06 7.05 -28.16
C HIS A 519 -9.13 7.49 -26.69
N LEU A 520 -9.37 6.55 -25.74
CA LEU A 520 -9.34 6.84 -24.30
C LEU A 520 -7.93 7.18 -23.81
N ALA A 521 -6.91 6.54 -24.38
CA ALA A 521 -5.52 6.89 -24.12
C ALA A 521 -5.19 8.29 -24.63
N ALA A 522 -5.65 8.67 -25.82
CA ALA A 522 -5.50 10.02 -26.37
C ALA A 522 -6.14 11.10 -25.48
N GLU A 523 -7.39 10.85 -25.04
CA GLU A 523 -8.08 11.75 -24.10
C GLU A 523 -7.28 11.94 -22.82
N LEU A 524 -6.76 10.84 -22.23
CA LEU A 524 -6.02 10.85 -20.98
C LEU A 524 -4.68 11.61 -21.11
N ILE A 525 -3.96 11.39 -22.21
CA ILE A 525 -2.72 12.09 -22.54
C ILE A 525 -2.96 13.60 -22.59
N GLY A 526 -3.99 14.03 -23.31
CA GLY A 526 -4.33 15.44 -23.41
C GLY A 526 -4.78 16.07 -22.08
N ARG A 527 -5.53 15.33 -21.24
CA ARG A 527 -5.98 15.81 -19.93
C ARG A 527 -4.85 15.95 -18.91
N LYS A 528 -3.88 15.04 -18.94
CA LYS A 528 -2.77 15.01 -17.98
C LYS A 528 -1.54 15.81 -18.42
N GLY A 529 -1.55 16.33 -19.63
CA GLY A 529 -0.50 17.23 -20.12
C GLY A 529 0.78 16.52 -20.61
N TYR A 530 0.71 15.26 -21.06
CA TYR A 530 1.87 14.49 -21.48
C TYR A 530 2.38 14.90 -22.88
N THR A 531 3.23 15.90 -22.94
CA THR A 531 3.77 16.49 -24.20
C THR A 531 4.65 15.54 -25.02
N GLU A 532 5.27 14.53 -24.41
CA GLU A 532 6.08 13.52 -25.10
C GLU A 532 5.28 12.71 -26.14
N ALA A 533 3.96 12.64 -25.98
CA ALA A 533 3.08 11.93 -26.90
C ALA A 533 2.69 12.75 -28.15
N ILE A 534 3.02 14.04 -28.24
CA ILE A 534 2.65 14.94 -29.36
C ILE A 534 2.98 14.33 -30.75
N PRO A 535 4.19 13.78 -31.01
CA PRO A 535 4.49 13.27 -32.34
C PRO A 535 3.58 12.09 -32.75
N ILE A 536 3.15 11.29 -31.79
CA ILE A 536 2.29 10.16 -32.07
C ILE A 536 0.83 10.61 -32.24
N LEU A 537 0.36 11.56 -31.43
CA LEU A 537 -0.95 12.16 -31.60
C LEU A 537 -1.08 12.83 -32.98
N GLN A 538 -0.06 13.56 -33.43
CA GLN A 538 -0.01 14.14 -34.78
C GLN A 538 -0.08 13.06 -35.88
N LYS A 539 0.61 11.94 -35.69
CA LYS A 539 0.52 10.80 -36.64
C LYS A 539 -0.90 10.22 -36.70
N GLN A 540 -1.54 10.06 -35.54
CA GLN A 540 -2.87 9.47 -35.42
C GLN A 540 -4.03 10.40 -35.91
N LEU A 541 -3.77 11.67 -36.20
CA LEU A 541 -4.75 12.54 -36.87
C LEU A 541 -5.20 11.95 -38.24
N ALA A 542 -4.36 11.19 -38.91
CA ALA A 542 -4.65 10.55 -40.18
C ALA A 542 -5.27 9.16 -40.03
N SER A 543 -5.66 8.74 -38.82
CA SER A 543 -6.28 7.44 -38.58
C SER A 543 -7.66 7.34 -39.20
N ASP A 544 -7.97 6.21 -39.83
CA ASP A 544 -9.30 5.89 -40.31
C ASP A 544 -10.33 5.72 -39.19
N ASN A 545 -9.84 5.48 -37.97
CA ASN A 545 -10.66 5.46 -36.76
C ASN A 545 -10.98 6.89 -36.34
N TYR A 546 -12.16 7.34 -36.69
CA TYR A 546 -12.61 8.72 -36.39
C TYR A 546 -12.76 9.02 -34.89
N PHE A 547 -12.92 8.02 -34.02
CA PHE A 547 -12.87 8.22 -32.56
C PHE A 547 -11.46 8.60 -32.12
N LEU A 548 -10.48 7.87 -32.64
CA LEU A 548 -9.07 8.12 -32.30
C LEU A 548 -8.60 9.45 -32.89
N SER A 549 -8.87 9.68 -34.18
CA SER A 549 -8.50 10.93 -34.86
C SER A 549 -9.11 12.14 -34.14
N GLY A 550 -10.41 12.05 -33.75
CA GLY A 550 -11.11 13.11 -33.04
C GLY A 550 -10.49 13.42 -31.67
N GLU A 551 -10.25 12.41 -30.84
CA GLU A 551 -9.64 12.61 -29.52
C GLU A 551 -8.19 13.12 -29.62
N CYS A 552 -7.46 12.72 -30.65
CA CYS A 552 -6.12 13.28 -30.91
C CYS A 552 -6.14 14.79 -31.22
N MET A 553 -7.17 15.28 -31.93
CA MET A 553 -7.35 16.73 -32.17
C MET A 553 -7.52 17.48 -30.85
N VAL A 554 -8.41 17.01 -29.98
CA VAL A 554 -8.67 17.64 -28.67
C VAL A 554 -7.48 17.51 -27.74
N ALA A 555 -6.77 16.36 -27.75
CA ALA A 555 -5.57 16.15 -26.96
C ALA A 555 -4.44 17.13 -27.37
N LEU A 556 -4.19 17.28 -28.68
CA LEU A 556 -3.21 18.23 -29.20
C LEU A 556 -3.56 19.67 -28.84
N ALA A 557 -4.84 20.01 -28.83
CA ALA A 557 -5.29 21.34 -28.41
C ALA A 557 -5.06 21.58 -26.91
N ARG A 558 -5.34 20.61 -26.05
CA ARG A 558 -5.04 20.69 -24.60
C ARG A 558 -3.54 20.77 -24.31
N LEU A 559 -2.72 20.14 -25.16
CA LEU A 559 -1.26 20.21 -25.09
C LEU A 559 -0.68 21.47 -25.75
N GLU A 560 -1.53 22.39 -26.20
CA GLU A 560 -1.17 23.66 -26.84
C GLU A 560 -0.26 23.53 -28.08
N ASN A 561 -0.35 22.39 -28.78
CA ASN A 561 0.45 22.15 -29.99
C ASN A 561 -0.10 22.91 -31.20
N ARG A 562 0.25 24.17 -31.32
CA ARG A 562 -0.23 25.11 -32.37
C ARG A 562 0.12 24.66 -33.79
N GLU A 563 1.19 23.89 -34.00
CA GLU A 563 1.56 23.36 -35.33
C GLU A 563 0.45 22.47 -35.92
N SER A 564 -0.38 21.87 -35.10
CA SER A 564 -1.47 21.00 -35.53
C SER A 564 -2.72 21.75 -36.01
N ILE A 565 -2.83 23.07 -35.76
CA ILE A 565 -4.03 23.88 -36.08
C ILE A 565 -4.38 23.80 -37.58
N SER A 566 -3.41 24.02 -38.43
CA SER A 566 -3.61 24.02 -39.90
C SER A 566 -4.12 22.65 -40.39
N ARG A 567 -3.60 21.56 -39.82
CA ARG A 567 -4.01 20.23 -40.20
C ARG A 567 -5.42 19.89 -39.68
N ILE A 568 -5.76 20.30 -38.46
CA ILE A 568 -7.09 20.12 -37.87
C ILE A 568 -8.12 20.92 -38.67
N ARG A 569 -7.81 22.15 -39.07
CA ARG A 569 -8.65 22.99 -39.93
C ARG A 569 -8.89 22.34 -41.31
N ASN A 570 -7.84 21.75 -41.88
CA ASN A 570 -7.94 21.03 -43.15
C ASN A 570 -8.88 19.81 -43.01
N ILE A 571 -8.75 19.00 -41.94
CA ILE A 571 -9.63 17.87 -41.65
C ILE A 571 -11.08 18.40 -41.50
N LEU A 572 -11.31 19.47 -40.74
CA LEU A 572 -12.61 20.08 -40.60
C LEU A 572 -13.20 20.47 -41.98
N THR A 573 -12.41 21.08 -42.86
CA THR A 573 -12.89 21.54 -44.17
C THR A 573 -13.38 20.37 -45.02
N HIS A 574 -12.68 19.26 -45.06
CA HIS A 574 -12.96 18.15 -45.97
C HIS A 574 -13.88 17.06 -45.39
N THR A 575 -13.94 16.91 -44.07
CA THR A 575 -14.75 15.84 -43.47
C THR A 575 -16.26 16.11 -43.55
N ALA A 576 -17.04 15.04 -43.76
CA ALA A 576 -18.47 15.03 -43.60
C ALA A 576 -18.92 14.28 -42.32
N ASN A 577 -17.98 13.63 -41.61
CA ASN A 577 -18.27 12.83 -40.42
C ASN A 577 -18.65 13.76 -39.24
N PRO A 578 -19.86 13.64 -38.67
CA PRO A 578 -20.34 14.51 -37.60
C PRO A 578 -19.40 14.53 -36.37
N ARG A 579 -18.84 13.38 -36.01
CA ARG A 579 -17.99 13.24 -34.85
C ARG A 579 -16.65 13.95 -35.03
N LEU A 580 -16.02 13.81 -36.20
CA LEU A 580 -14.81 14.57 -36.52
C LEU A 580 -15.06 16.08 -36.53
N ILE A 581 -16.24 16.51 -37.01
CA ILE A 581 -16.60 17.93 -36.99
C ILE A 581 -16.70 18.45 -35.56
N ILE A 582 -17.35 17.71 -34.65
CA ILE A 582 -17.47 18.07 -33.22
C ILE A 582 -16.08 18.18 -32.57
N HIS A 583 -15.23 17.16 -32.72
CA HIS A 583 -13.91 17.17 -32.10
C HIS A 583 -12.99 18.25 -32.69
N ALA A 584 -13.06 18.47 -34.01
CA ALA A 584 -12.30 19.55 -34.65
C ALA A 584 -12.77 20.92 -34.18
N ALA A 585 -14.08 21.13 -34.07
CA ALA A 585 -14.66 22.39 -33.56
C ALA A 585 -14.21 22.63 -32.10
N ALA A 586 -14.30 21.62 -31.24
CA ALA A 586 -13.85 21.68 -29.84
C ALA A 586 -12.32 21.95 -29.73
N ALA A 587 -11.51 21.31 -30.57
CA ALA A 587 -10.07 21.53 -30.60
C ALA A 587 -9.71 22.97 -31.03
N LEU A 588 -10.36 23.47 -32.08
CA LEU A 588 -10.15 24.83 -32.60
C LEU A 588 -10.69 25.90 -31.63
N GLU A 589 -11.72 25.57 -30.85
CA GLU A 589 -12.21 26.40 -29.75
C GLU A 589 -11.15 26.51 -28.62
N ILE A 590 -10.52 25.41 -28.22
CA ILE A 590 -9.44 25.41 -27.22
C ILE A 590 -8.26 26.26 -27.71
N PHE A 591 -7.87 26.14 -28.98
CA PHE A 591 -6.83 26.94 -29.58
C PHE A 591 -7.20 28.42 -29.78
N LYS A 592 -8.49 28.80 -29.70
CA LYS A 592 -9.00 30.13 -30.07
C LYS A 592 -8.66 30.51 -31.51
N ASP A 593 -8.78 29.57 -32.44
CA ASP A 593 -8.41 29.74 -33.84
C ASP A 593 -9.48 30.51 -34.64
N ALA A 594 -9.34 31.82 -34.74
CA ALA A 594 -10.28 32.69 -35.45
C ALA A 594 -10.42 32.35 -36.94
N LEU A 595 -9.34 31.87 -37.59
CA LEU A 595 -9.38 31.45 -39.01
C LEU A 595 -10.30 30.28 -39.28
N SER A 596 -10.73 29.54 -38.28
CA SER A 596 -11.69 28.44 -38.40
C SER A 596 -13.16 28.90 -38.41
N ILE A 597 -13.46 30.13 -37.97
CA ILE A 597 -14.85 30.65 -37.89
C ILE A 597 -15.57 30.55 -39.25
N PRO A 598 -15.03 31.03 -40.40
CA PRO A 598 -15.67 30.90 -41.68
C PRO A 598 -15.94 29.46 -42.08
N VAL A 599 -15.01 28.56 -41.78
CA VAL A 599 -15.13 27.12 -42.07
C VAL A 599 -16.27 26.48 -41.26
N LEU A 600 -16.35 26.78 -39.96
CA LEU A 600 -17.41 26.33 -39.07
C LEU A 600 -18.77 26.81 -39.49
N ILE A 601 -18.91 28.11 -39.82
CA ILE A 601 -20.15 28.71 -40.32
C ILE A 601 -20.56 28.04 -41.64
N ASN A 602 -19.61 27.75 -42.52
CA ASN A 602 -19.92 27.07 -43.78
C ASN A 602 -20.41 25.62 -43.57
N LYS A 603 -19.98 24.92 -42.52
CA LYS A 603 -20.48 23.60 -42.15
C LYS A 603 -21.98 23.62 -41.75
N LEU A 604 -22.47 24.72 -41.19
CA LEU A 604 -23.89 24.90 -40.85
C LEU A 604 -24.83 24.90 -42.09
N LYS A 605 -24.31 25.22 -43.29
CA LYS A 605 -25.09 25.21 -44.55
C LYS A 605 -25.53 23.81 -44.97
N ARG A 606 -24.83 22.76 -44.47
CA ARG A 606 -25.18 21.38 -44.77
C ARG A 606 -26.36 20.91 -43.93
N LYS A 607 -27.20 20.03 -44.51
CA LYS A 607 -28.30 19.40 -43.76
C LYS A 607 -27.72 18.42 -42.71
N THR A 608 -27.60 18.89 -41.47
CA THR A 608 -27.00 18.12 -40.35
C THR A 608 -28.00 18.03 -39.19
N SER A 609 -27.67 17.16 -38.19
CA SER A 609 -28.48 17.03 -36.98
C SER A 609 -28.52 18.33 -36.17
N PRO A 610 -29.60 18.61 -35.45
CA PRO A 610 -29.69 19.78 -34.57
C PRO A 610 -28.52 19.86 -33.56
N TYR A 611 -28.13 18.73 -32.96
CA TYR A 611 -27.02 18.68 -31.99
C TYR A 611 -25.69 19.10 -32.59
N LEU A 612 -25.38 18.66 -33.82
CA LEU A 612 -24.12 19.07 -34.48
C LEU A 612 -24.12 20.58 -34.76
N ARG A 613 -25.27 21.16 -35.10
CA ARG A 613 -25.38 22.62 -35.30
C ARG A 613 -25.16 23.37 -34.01
N ASP A 614 -25.71 22.89 -32.90
CA ASP A 614 -25.55 23.50 -31.58
C ASP A 614 -24.07 23.48 -31.15
N GLU A 615 -23.36 22.37 -31.31
CA GLU A 615 -21.96 22.27 -31.04
C GLU A 615 -21.12 23.24 -31.88
N ILE A 616 -21.37 23.33 -33.17
CA ILE A 616 -20.68 24.28 -34.03
C ILE A 616 -20.93 25.73 -33.58
N ILE A 617 -22.17 26.09 -33.26
CA ILE A 617 -22.56 27.42 -32.79
C ILE A 617 -21.86 27.77 -31.46
N LEU A 618 -21.85 26.82 -30.53
CA LEU A 618 -21.18 27.00 -29.24
C LEU A 618 -19.67 27.13 -29.40
N SER A 619 -19.06 26.31 -30.26
CA SER A 619 -17.63 26.42 -30.54
C SER A 619 -17.26 27.74 -31.23
N VAL A 620 -18.08 28.25 -32.15
CA VAL A 620 -17.86 29.59 -32.73
C VAL A 620 -17.94 30.67 -31.64
N ALA A 621 -18.95 30.60 -30.75
CA ALA A 621 -19.06 31.53 -29.62
C ALA A 621 -17.85 31.42 -28.66
N GLY A 622 -17.35 30.20 -28.43
CA GLY A 622 -16.16 29.94 -27.64
C GLY A 622 -14.87 30.49 -28.23
N ILE A 623 -14.67 30.39 -29.57
CA ILE A 623 -13.53 30.97 -30.30
C ILE A 623 -13.57 32.48 -30.19
N ILE A 624 -14.73 33.09 -30.35
CA ILE A 624 -14.92 34.55 -30.24
C ILE A 624 -14.63 35.07 -28.82
N GLY A 625 -14.72 34.21 -27.82
CA GLY A 625 -14.53 34.56 -26.41
C GLY A 625 -15.81 34.84 -25.65
N MET A 626 -16.99 34.73 -26.29
CA MET A 626 -18.29 34.94 -25.68
C MET A 626 -18.92 33.67 -25.15
N GLY A 627 -18.25 32.49 -25.19
CA GLY A 627 -18.82 31.18 -24.90
C GLY A 627 -19.46 31.05 -23.52
N ALA A 628 -18.78 31.50 -22.46
CA ALA A 628 -19.29 31.44 -21.08
C ALA A 628 -20.56 32.30 -20.87
N TRP A 629 -20.64 33.45 -21.53
CA TRP A 629 -21.80 34.35 -21.50
C TRP A 629 -22.93 33.83 -22.39
N PHE A 630 -22.59 33.32 -23.57
CA PHE A 630 -23.55 32.85 -24.56
C PHE A 630 -24.24 31.54 -24.18
N TYR A 631 -23.52 30.60 -23.57
CA TYR A 631 -24.05 29.26 -23.29
C TYR A 631 -25.37 29.26 -22.50
N PRO A 632 -25.50 29.95 -21.35
CA PRO A 632 -26.77 29.96 -20.60
C PRO A 632 -27.93 30.62 -21.38
N ILE A 633 -27.62 31.64 -22.17
CA ILE A 633 -28.64 32.35 -22.98
C ILE A 633 -29.11 31.42 -24.13
N CYS A 634 -28.16 30.77 -24.79
CA CYS A 634 -28.43 29.79 -25.84
C CYS A 634 -29.24 28.60 -25.32
N THR A 635 -28.94 28.09 -24.15
CA THR A 635 -29.70 27.00 -23.52
C THR A 635 -31.14 27.39 -23.30
N ARG A 636 -31.42 28.59 -22.78
CA ARG A 636 -32.81 29.11 -22.64
C ARG A 636 -33.52 29.32 -23.98
N PHE A 637 -32.79 29.76 -24.99
CA PHE A 637 -33.32 29.88 -26.34
C PHE A 637 -33.69 28.52 -26.94
N LEU A 638 -32.93 27.48 -26.67
CA LEU A 638 -33.20 26.13 -27.13
C LEU A 638 -34.40 25.50 -26.42
N GLU A 639 -34.58 25.77 -25.12
CA GLU A 639 -35.75 25.35 -24.35
C GLU A 639 -37.02 26.08 -24.80
N LYS A 640 -36.95 27.40 -24.90
CA LYS A 640 -38.07 28.25 -25.31
C LYS A 640 -37.54 29.55 -25.93
N ALA A 641 -37.67 29.67 -27.25
CA ALA A 641 -37.12 30.76 -28.01
C ALA A 641 -37.49 32.18 -27.49
N THR A 642 -38.71 32.34 -27.00
CA THR A 642 -39.19 33.62 -26.43
C THR A 642 -38.42 34.01 -25.14
N GLU A 643 -38.03 33.07 -24.32
CA GLU A 643 -37.28 33.32 -23.10
C GLU A 643 -35.82 33.74 -23.39
N GLY A 644 -35.15 33.03 -24.32
CA GLY A 644 -33.82 33.43 -24.78
C GLY A 644 -33.77 34.81 -25.40
N ILE A 645 -34.80 35.12 -26.23
CA ILE A 645 -34.95 36.45 -26.84
C ILE A 645 -35.18 37.54 -25.77
N SER A 646 -36.02 37.26 -24.75
CA SER A 646 -36.25 38.19 -23.64
C SER A 646 -34.97 38.49 -22.87
N LEU A 647 -34.22 37.45 -22.51
CA LEU A 647 -32.93 37.61 -21.83
C LEU A 647 -31.95 38.47 -22.64
N LEU A 648 -31.89 38.27 -23.95
CA LEU A 648 -31.03 39.02 -24.82
C LEU A 648 -31.44 40.51 -24.91
N LYS A 649 -32.79 40.79 -24.90
CA LYS A 649 -33.32 42.16 -24.79
C LYS A 649 -32.93 42.84 -23.49
N ASP A 650 -33.04 42.12 -22.37
CA ASP A 650 -32.68 42.66 -21.06
C ASP A 650 -31.15 42.99 -20.97
N TYR A 651 -30.34 42.11 -21.57
CA TYR A 651 -28.89 42.40 -21.69
C TYR A 651 -28.65 43.63 -22.57
N ALA A 652 -29.30 43.77 -23.71
CA ALA A 652 -29.18 44.90 -24.59
C ALA A 652 -29.61 46.22 -23.92
N GLN A 653 -30.67 46.19 -23.10
CA GLN A 653 -31.14 47.38 -22.34
C GLN A 653 -30.15 47.86 -21.28
N LYS A 654 -29.43 46.92 -20.65
CA LYS A 654 -28.42 47.24 -19.65
C LYS A 654 -27.13 47.89 -20.24
N CYS A 655 -26.92 47.71 -21.52
CA CYS A 655 -25.71 48.16 -22.22
C CYS A 655 -25.80 49.54 -22.85
N ASP A 656 -26.99 50.15 -22.95
CA ASP A 656 -27.15 51.36 -23.74
C ASP A 656 -27.40 52.59 -22.89
N THR A 657 -26.40 53.49 -22.89
CA THR A 657 -26.48 54.81 -22.30
C THR A 657 -27.07 55.86 -23.28
N VAL A 658 -27.22 55.56 -24.57
CA VAL A 658 -27.61 56.51 -25.64
C VAL A 658 -28.91 56.17 -26.32
N GLY A 659 -29.57 55.06 -26.01
CA GLY A 659 -30.95 54.72 -26.44
C GLY A 659 -31.17 54.37 -27.91
N HIS A 660 -30.25 54.67 -28.83
CA HIS A 660 -30.42 54.41 -30.26
C HIS A 660 -30.10 52.95 -30.63
N THR A 661 -29.00 52.39 -30.13
CA THR A 661 -28.54 51.04 -30.48
C THR A 661 -29.45 49.95 -29.86
N THR A 662 -30.00 50.18 -28.67
CA THR A 662 -30.97 49.29 -28.03
C THR A 662 -32.25 49.19 -28.85
N LYS A 663 -32.77 50.28 -29.40
CA LYS A 663 -33.94 50.27 -30.27
C LYS A 663 -33.72 49.46 -31.54
N GLU A 664 -32.53 49.56 -32.14
CA GLU A 664 -32.15 48.76 -33.28
C GLU A 664 -32.03 47.27 -32.98
N VAL A 665 -31.39 46.88 -31.86
CA VAL A 665 -31.33 45.48 -31.42
C VAL A 665 -32.72 44.93 -31.12
N GLN A 666 -33.59 45.71 -30.45
CA GLN A 666 -35.01 45.30 -30.20
C GLN A 666 -35.77 45.13 -31.52
N ASN A 667 -35.53 45.98 -32.48
CA ASN A 667 -36.13 45.87 -33.80
C ASN A 667 -35.68 44.61 -34.54
N ILE A 668 -34.35 44.31 -34.53
CA ILE A 668 -33.83 43.07 -35.10
C ILE A 668 -34.39 41.82 -34.41
N LEU A 669 -34.48 41.81 -33.07
CA LEU A 669 -35.09 40.71 -32.33
C LEU A 669 -36.59 40.56 -32.63
N SER A 670 -37.30 41.65 -32.90
CA SER A 670 -38.68 41.61 -33.33
C SER A 670 -38.85 41.03 -34.74
N LEU A 671 -37.97 41.36 -35.66
CA LEU A 671 -37.92 40.81 -37.01
C LEU A 671 -37.61 39.30 -36.98
N MET A 672 -36.68 38.91 -36.14
CA MET A 672 -36.37 37.48 -35.89
C MET A 672 -37.65 36.73 -35.39
N SER A 673 -38.37 37.30 -34.43
CA SER A 673 -39.58 36.71 -33.86
C SER A 673 -40.70 36.63 -34.91
N ARG A 674 -40.83 37.61 -35.81
CA ARG A 674 -41.80 37.64 -36.91
C ARG A 674 -41.39 36.82 -38.13
N ARG A 675 -40.14 36.23 -38.08
CA ARG A 675 -39.54 35.47 -39.20
C ARG A 675 -39.39 36.26 -40.50
N ASP A 676 -39.29 37.57 -40.40
CA ASP A 676 -38.96 38.40 -41.55
C ASP A 676 -37.43 38.39 -41.79
N ARG A 677 -37.01 37.36 -42.52
CA ARG A 677 -35.63 37.01 -42.71
C ARG A 677 -34.85 38.03 -43.55
N THR A 678 -35.50 38.65 -44.54
CA THR A 678 -34.87 39.59 -45.42
C THR A 678 -34.56 40.91 -44.71
N ALA A 679 -35.54 41.46 -44.00
CA ALA A 679 -35.33 42.68 -43.20
C ALA A 679 -34.39 42.41 -42.04
N PHE A 680 -34.41 41.18 -41.41
CA PHE A 680 -33.47 40.77 -40.39
C PHE A 680 -32.04 40.78 -40.92
N ALA A 681 -31.77 40.09 -42.05
CA ALA A 681 -30.42 39.99 -42.63
C ALA A 681 -29.83 41.38 -42.96
N GLN A 682 -30.66 42.24 -43.53
CA GLN A 682 -30.25 43.60 -43.91
C GLN A 682 -29.85 44.42 -42.68
N ARG A 683 -30.73 44.46 -41.65
CA ARG A 683 -30.44 45.30 -40.46
C ARG A 683 -29.37 44.72 -39.58
N ALA A 684 -29.34 43.41 -39.32
CA ALA A 684 -28.30 42.75 -38.54
C ALA A 684 -26.93 42.83 -39.26
N GLY A 685 -26.93 42.66 -40.60
CA GLY A 685 -25.72 42.79 -41.42
C GLY A 685 -25.10 44.19 -41.33
N THR A 686 -25.92 45.24 -41.49
CA THR A 686 -25.46 46.64 -41.38
C THR A 686 -24.87 46.95 -39.98
N LEU A 687 -25.52 46.47 -38.94
CA LEU A 687 -24.97 46.64 -37.57
C LEU A 687 -23.67 45.89 -37.37
N LEU A 688 -23.51 44.68 -37.88
CA LEU A 688 -22.31 43.89 -37.81
C LEU A 688 -21.15 44.59 -38.56
N GLU A 689 -21.39 45.08 -39.80
CA GLU A 689 -20.39 45.82 -40.59
C GLU A 689 -19.87 47.06 -39.83
N ASN A 690 -20.72 47.70 -39.03
CA ASN A 690 -20.37 48.87 -38.24
C ASN A 690 -19.65 48.55 -36.91
N LEU A 691 -19.63 47.27 -36.51
CA LEU A 691 -19.01 46.85 -35.21
C LEU A 691 -17.49 46.73 -35.29
N ASP A 692 -16.97 46.35 -36.43
CA ASP A 692 -15.53 46.25 -36.73
C ASP A 692 -14.78 45.39 -35.70
N LEU A 693 -15.32 44.17 -35.44
CA LEU A 693 -14.80 43.24 -34.42
C LEU A 693 -13.75 42.32 -35.01
N TYR A 694 -12.50 42.49 -34.56
CA TYR A 694 -11.37 41.69 -34.96
C TYR A 694 -10.97 40.70 -33.85
N ILE A 695 -10.58 39.48 -34.26
CA ILE A 695 -9.89 38.51 -33.42
C ILE A 695 -8.63 38.06 -34.18
N GLY A 696 -7.47 38.53 -33.74
CA GLY A 696 -6.24 38.44 -34.52
C GLY A 696 -6.40 39.13 -35.88
N GLU A 697 -6.15 38.40 -36.97
CA GLU A 697 -6.27 38.92 -38.35
C GLU A 697 -7.67 38.79 -38.97
N VAL A 698 -8.60 38.18 -38.24
CA VAL A 698 -9.94 37.88 -38.79
C VAL A 698 -10.96 38.93 -38.36
N ASN A 699 -11.57 39.61 -39.35
CA ASN A 699 -12.75 40.40 -39.10
C ASN A 699 -13.99 39.50 -38.93
N VAL A 700 -14.36 39.25 -37.68
CA VAL A 700 -15.50 38.37 -37.33
C VAL A 700 -16.81 39.01 -37.77
N SER A 701 -16.95 40.33 -37.69
CA SER A 701 -18.11 41.07 -38.11
C SER A 701 -18.43 40.85 -39.60
N ASP A 702 -17.39 40.92 -40.44
CA ASP A 702 -17.54 40.68 -41.90
C ASP A 702 -17.88 39.22 -42.17
N CYS A 703 -17.31 38.26 -41.44
CA CYS A 703 -17.64 36.84 -41.58
C CYS A 703 -19.15 36.60 -41.34
N PHE A 704 -19.73 37.22 -40.32
CA PHE A 704 -21.14 37.08 -39.99
C PHE A 704 -22.03 37.87 -40.96
N SER A 705 -21.65 39.10 -41.38
CA SER A 705 -22.39 39.90 -42.38
C SER A 705 -22.49 39.14 -43.70
N ILE A 706 -21.37 38.59 -44.19
CA ILE A 706 -21.37 37.74 -45.39
C ILE A 706 -22.22 36.48 -45.22
N ALA A 707 -22.17 35.84 -44.05
CA ALA A 707 -22.93 34.65 -43.76
C ALA A 707 -24.47 34.91 -43.73
N LEU A 708 -24.88 36.08 -43.25
CA LEU A 708 -26.30 36.51 -43.25
C LEU A 708 -26.88 36.74 -44.64
N LYS A 709 -26.04 36.86 -45.70
CA LYS A 709 -26.51 36.93 -47.10
C LYS A 709 -26.89 35.55 -47.69
N ASP A 710 -26.57 34.43 -46.96
CA ASP A 710 -26.88 33.06 -47.41
C ASP A 710 -28.26 32.61 -46.85
N GLU A 711 -29.21 32.38 -47.76
CA GLU A 711 -30.57 31.94 -47.37
C GLU A 711 -30.60 30.66 -46.49
N ARG A 712 -29.63 29.74 -46.66
CA ARG A 712 -29.57 28.48 -45.87
C ARG A 712 -29.27 28.76 -44.41
N LEU A 713 -28.40 29.72 -44.15
CA LEU A 713 -28.03 30.13 -42.79
C LEU A 713 -29.15 30.98 -42.17
N LEU A 714 -29.80 31.83 -42.93
CA LEU A 714 -30.94 32.61 -42.46
C LEU A 714 -32.14 31.74 -42.05
N ARG A 715 -32.27 30.54 -42.62
CA ARG A 715 -33.28 29.55 -42.18
C ARG A 715 -32.96 28.92 -40.84
N LEU A 716 -31.77 29.12 -40.29
CA LEU A 716 -31.36 28.58 -38.99
C LEU A 716 -31.54 29.63 -37.90
N ASP A 717 -32.68 29.57 -37.18
CA ASP A 717 -32.99 30.49 -36.08
C ASP A 717 -31.84 30.56 -35.03
N ARG A 718 -31.15 29.45 -34.83
CA ARG A 718 -29.99 29.33 -33.93
C ARG A 718 -28.76 30.15 -34.39
N PHE A 719 -28.50 30.18 -35.70
CA PHE A 719 -27.47 31.02 -36.28
C PHE A 719 -27.80 32.47 -36.20
N CYS A 720 -29.10 32.82 -36.53
CA CYS A 720 -29.59 34.20 -36.39
C CYS A 720 -29.47 34.68 -34.92
N PHE A 721 -29.76 33.80 -33.96
CA PHE A 721 -29.65 34.09 -32.54
C PHE A 721 -28.18 34.32 -32.12
N LEU A 722 -27.23 33.51 -32.63
CA LEU A 722 -25.79 33.71 -32.41
C LEU A 722 -25.33 35.07 -32.96
N ALA A 723 -25.77 35.46 -34.18
CA ALA A 723 -25.43 36.71 -34.81
C ALA A 723 -25.90 37.94 -33.99
N VAL A 724 -27.14 37.93 -33.49
CA VAL A 724 -27.66 39.00 -32.63
C VAL A 724 -26.97 39.00 -31.27
N SER A 725 -26.66 37.80 -30.73
CA SER A 725 -25.89 37.67 -29.47
C SER A 725 -24.51 38.27 -29.61
N LEU A 726 -23.84 38.11 -30.74
CA LEU A 726 -22.54 38.76 -31.05
C LEU A 726 -22.64 40.26 -31.01
N ILE A 727 -23.71 40.87 -31.63
CA ILE A 727 -23.95 42.30 -31.59
C ILE A 727 -24.07 42.77 -30.12
N VAL A 728 -24.92 42.12 -29.32
CA VAL A 728 -25.14 42.52 -27.93
C VAL A 728 -23.89 42.38 -27.10
N TRP A 729 -23.15 41.30 -27.28
CA TRP A 729 -21.90 41.07 -26.54
C TRP A 729 -20.81 42.09 -26.86
N SER A 730 -20.65 42.45 -28.12
CA SER A 730 -19.65 43.45 -28.55
C SER A 730 -19.97 44.87 -28.04
N LEU A 731 -21.27 45.20 -27.91
CA LEU A 731 -21.68 46.48 -27.31
C LEU A 731 -21.32 46.53 -25.81
N ASN A 732 -21.47 45.39 -25.09
CA ASN A 732 -21.09 45.27 -23.69
C ASN A 732 -19.57 45.43 -23.49
N GLY A 733 -18.73 44.80 -24.34
CA GLY A 733 -17.28 44.86 -24.24
C GLY A 733 -16.74 46.27 -24.48
N LYS A 734 -17.32 47.05 -25.41
CA LYS A 734 -16.96 48.47 -25.63
C LYS A 734 -17.27 49.38 -24.44
N GLN A 735 -18.20 48.99 -23.56
CA GLN A 735 -18.53 49.75 -22.35
C GLN A 735 -17.56 49.46 -21.19
N GLN A 736 -17.16 48.19 -20.99
CA GLN A 736 -16.18 47.84 -19.94
C GLN A 736 -14.83 48.52 -20.18
N LEU A 737 -14.36 48.60 -21.41
CA LEU A 737 -13.12 49.32 -21.75
C LEU A 737 -13.20 50.85 -21.52
N ARG A 738 -14.42 51.47 -21.56
CA ARG A 738 -14.62 52.89 -21.25
C ARG A 738 -14.77 53.20 -19.75
N THR A 739 -15.05 52.21 -18.93
CA THR A 739 -15.13 52.37 -17.47
C THR A 739 -13.80 52.15 -16.77
N ASP A 740 -12.88 51.39 -17.37
CA ASP A 740 -11.51 51.19 -16.83
C ASP A 740 -10.56 52.35 -17.21
N ASP A 741 -10.92 53.20 -18.18
CA ASP A 741 -10.20 54.45 -18.54
C ASP A 741 -10.68 55.70 -17.75
N ARG A 742 -11.58 55.55 -16.77
CA ARG A 742 -12.01 56.56 -15.82
C ARG A 742 -11.69 56.15 -14.36
#